data_27d5f35a8c82148f6e4577bfa1f32fc8
#
_entry.id   27d5f35a8c82148f6e4577bfa1f32fc8
#
_cell.length_a   1.000
_cell.length_b   1.000
_cell.length_c   1.000
_cell.angle_alpha   90.00
_cell.angle_beta   90.00
_cell.angle_gamma   90.00
#
_symmetry.space_group_name_H-M   'P 1'
#
loop_
_entity.id
_entity.type
_entity.pdbx_description
1 polymer ?
#
loop_
_entity_poly.entity_id
_entity_poly.type
_entity_poly.pdbx_seq_one_letter_code
_entity_poly.pdbx_strand_id
1 'polypeptide(L)'
;MRFVRGLGEVVGPALIALVFAGYPAVLRAQTTSASVSGSVQDSQGAVLPGVTVTMTSRTQGNVLTAITDAGGRFVFPIVRPDTYTLQVTLQGFKTLERTNLIVNANDKFSAGALTMDVGGLTEEVTVTSRLIELQSASGERSFTLESETLKNIANNGRALFNFATLVPGALSQNTGNTELALVSGFTVNGQRPNSNNITIDGIANIDTGDNGNNMATTNIDAVAEFKILTNAYQAEYGRAVGGQMQVVTKSGSQDFHGSGYWFGRRSAWDANSYLNKRETPEVPKPETSRNDSGYTFGGPVAFKGFNERKKKLFFFWSQEYQRRTNPATVHQTRVPTALERRGDFSQSVDSSGSPFPYIRDFSTGLPCSASDTRGCFQDGGVLGRIPANRLYTPGLAALSIFPDANFSGGSGLNFTSQVPDSSPRREDLLRMDFQPTDKWRVTGRSMKNREDITQAYGTTWAGNGSDQLPTPTLFVHPGSNYMLSATGVLNGSTSLEVSWGRAANSLNYQLQLPQLFRQNAGVSGLPLLFPEAVQADYVPWFVFRGPNGTGRTGNSGQYQTDRGPFTNQNVTHDVIANMTKVWGAHASKAGFYFQSSFKPQSIFASFNSQINFVDNSSNPFDTGFGYANAATGVFNSYSQASKYALPEWRYKNFEWYAQDNWKPNGRVTLDYGVRFYRLTPQWDTTLQASNFLPDKFDPNAAAKLFTPVCVGGAPGAGCVRRGMDPTLIAQGVSATLGNTVEERFIGRLTPGSNRFNGTFQAAPGRKCLPDLAAPRRGVRPDG
;
A
#
# COMPACT_ATOMS: atom_id res chain seq x y z
N MET A 1 -7.61 -8.58 31.05
CA MET A 1 -6.33 -8.58 30.34
C MET A 1 -6.16 -7.50 29.24
N ARG A 2 -7.10 -6.58 29.01
CA ARG A 2 -6.98 -5.47 28.02
C ARG A 2 -6.33 -4.18 28.58
N PHE A 3 -6.23 -4.02 29.90
CA PHE A 3 -5.67 -2.80 30.52
C PHE A 3 -4.13 -2.81 30.66
N VAL A 4 -3.49 -3.97 30.66
CA VAL A 4 -2.03 -4.11 30.83
C VAL A 4 -1.26 -3.91 29.51
N ARG A 5 -1.91 -4.08 28.33
CA ARG A 5 -1.28 -3.82 27.02
C ARG A 5 -1.09 -2.33 26.70
N GLY A 6 -1.95 -1.46 27.25
CA GLY A 6 -1.85 -0.01 27.03
C GLY A 6 -0.71 0.68 27.76
N LEU A 7 -0.28 0.18 28.91
CA LEU A 7 0.84 0.78 29.68
C LEU A 7 2.21 0.45 29.07
N GLY A 8 2.37 -0.69 28.41
CA GLY A 8 3.64 -1.05 27.75
C GLY A 8 3.98 -0.17 26.55
N GLU A 9 2.97 0.40 25.87
CA GLU A 9 3.17 1.27 24.69
C GLU A 9 3.55 2.71 25.06
N VAL A 10 3.29 3.15 26.30
CA VAL A 10 3.60 4.51 26.77
C VAL A 10 4.87 4.53 27.63
N VAL A 11 5.16 3.46 28.37
CA VAL A 11 6.33 3.36 29.27
C VAL A 11 7.61 3.01 28.48
N GLY A 12 7.50 2.30 27.36
CA GLY A 12 8.65 1.98 26.51
C GLY A 12 9.42 3.20 26.00
N PRO A 13 8.77 4.24 25.48
CA PRO A 13 9.45 5.47 25.03
C PRO A 13 10.10 6.26 26.17
N ALA A 14 9.50 6.27 27.36
CA ALA A 14 10.05 7.00 28.50
C ALA A 14 11.31 6.32 29.09
N LEU A 15 11.35 4.98 29.10
CA LEU A 15 12.54 4.23 29.51
C LEU A 15 13.68 4.33 28.48
N ILE A 16 13.38 4.42 27.19
CA ILE A 16 14.37 4.64 26.13
C ILE A 16 14.97 6.05 26.26
N ALA A 17 14.18 7.06 26.58
CA ALA A 17 14.68 8.41 26.85
C ALA A 17 15.64 8.47 28.07
N LEU A 18 15.42 7.66 29.11
CA LEU A 18 16.29 7.55 30.26
C LEU A 18 17.60 6.79 29.99
N VAL A 19 17.58 5.78 29.11
CA VAL A 19 18.78 5.01 28.72
C VAL A 19 19.70 5.85 27.82
N PHE A 20 19.16 6.77 27.02
CA PHE A 20 19.96 7.69 26.19
C PHE A 20 20.64 8.82 26.98
N ALA A 21 20.22 9.10 28.20
CA ALA A 21 20.85 10.12 29.04
C ALA A 21 22.20 9.68 29.62
N GLY A 22 22.57 8.41 29.54
CA GLY A 22 23.74 7.82 30.19
C GLY A 22 24.95 7.44 29.30
N TYR A 23 24.83 7.49 27.95
CA TYR A 23 25.95 7.14 27.06
C TYR A 23 26.13 8.18 25.96
N PRO A 24 27.32 8.77 25.78
CA PRO A 24 27.62 9.65 24.65
C PRO A 24 27.92 8.80 23.41
N ALA A 25 26.92 8.10 22.87
CA ALA A 25 27.03 7.45 21.56
C ALA A 25 26.84 8.50 20.46
N VAL A 26 27.77 8.64 19.55
CA VAL A 26 27.72 9.52 18.39
C VAL A 26 26.70 8.96 17.41
N LEU A 27 25.46 9.45 17.46
CA LEU A 27 24.36 9.09 16.58
C LEU A 27 24.21 10.13 15.45
N ARG A 28 23.90 9.71 14.22
CA ARG A 28 23.89 10.57 13.02
C ARG A 28 22.78 10.20 12.01
N ALA A 29 21.95 11.15 11.41
CA ALA A 29 20.88 10.87 10.39
C ALA A 29 20.04 12.02 9.77
N GLN A 30 18.85 11.78 9.09
CA GLN A 30 18.06 12.69 8.22
C GLN A 30 17.17 13.70 8.93
N THR A 31 16.86 14.88 8.31
CA THR A 31 16.20 16.05 8.93
C THR A 31 15.02 16.60 8.12
N THR A 32 14.16 17.42 8.75
CA THR A 32 13.23 18.36 8.10
C THR A 32 13.67 19.81 8.25
N SER A 33 14.83 20.05 8.85
CA SER A 33 15.33 21.40 9.10
C SER A 33 16.03 21.97 7.87
N ALA A 34 15.78 23.24 7.60
CA ALA A 34 16.46 24.03 6.58
C ALA A 34 17.78 24.63 7.10
N SER A 35 18.54 25.24 6.21
CA SER A 35 19.65 26.13 6.54
C SER A 35 19.48 27.47 5.83
N VAL A 36 19.92 28.56 6.51
CA VAL A 36 19.90 29.90 5.94
C VAL A 36 21.30 30.47 5.95
N SER A 37 21.76 30.99 4.83
CA SER A 37 23.09 31.60 4.68
C SER A 37 23.01 32.93 3.94
N GLY A 38 24.00 33.79 4.12
CA GLY A 38 24.13 35.05 3.41
C GLY A 38 25.46 35.75 3.70
N SER A 39 25.63 36.90 3.13
CA SER A 39 26.77 37.79 3.43
C SER A 39 26.30 39.21 3.71
N VAL A 40 27.08 39.95 4.48
CA VAL A 40 26.81 41.35 4.79
C VAL A 40 27.96 42.21 4.25
N GLN A 41 27.60 43.29 3.56
CA GLN A 41 28.55 44.24 2.95
C GLN A 41 28.06 45.68 3.15
N ASP A 42 28.94 46.64 2.98
CA ASP A 42 28.57 48.06 2.92
C ASP A 42 28.06 48.47 1.54
N SER A 43 27.66 49.73 1.39
CA SER A 43 27.17 50.29 0.11
C SER A 43 28.23 50.34 -0.99
N GLN A 44 29.50 50.14 -0.67
CA GLN A 44 30.62 50.08 -1.64
C GLN A 44 31.03 48.65 -1.98
N GLY A 45 30.35 47.63 -1.37
CA GLY A 45 30.61 46.21 -1.56
C GLY A 45 31.72 45.64 -0.69
N ALA A 46 32.25 46.37 0.29
CA ALA A 46 33.21 45.83 1.23
C ALA A 46 32.50 44.93 2.29
N VAL A 47 33.07 43.78 2.54
CA VAL A 47 32.49 42.81 3.48
C VAL A 47 32.56 43.34 4.92
N LEU A 48 31.49 43.06 5.70
CA LEU A 48 31.39 43.54 7.09
C LEU A 48 31.46 42.33 8.07
N PRO A 49 32.62 42.11 8.73
CA PRO A 49 32.73 41.10 9.78
C PRO A 49 32.15 41.60 11.11
N GLY A 50 31.77 40.68 11.98
CA GLY A 50 31.27 40.99 13.33
C GLY A 50 29.84 41.53 13.38
N VAL A 51 29.11 41.53 12.26
CA VAL A 51 27.72 41.97 12.20
C VAL A 51 26.84 40.96 12.91
N THR A 52 25.91 41.41 13.74
CA THR A 52 24.91 40.59 14.36
C THR A 52 23.72 40.43 13.43
N VAL A 53 23.42 39.16 13.04
CA VAL A 53 22.28 38.79 12.23
C VAL A 53 21.29 38.00 13.08
N THR A 54 20.07 38.47 13.16
CA THR A 54 19.01 37.87 13.98
C THR A 54 17.84 37.45 13.09
N MET A 55 17.38 36.22 13.24
CA MET A 55 16.16 35.70 12.61
C MET A 55 15.08 35.43 13.64
N THR A 56 13.92 36.08 13.48
CA THR A 56 12.77 35.91 14.38
C THR A 56 11.66 35.17 13.66
N SER A 57 11.24 34.02 14.22
CA SER A 57 10.10 33.25 13.74
C SER A 57 8.81 34.03 13.93
N ARG A 58 8.00 34.13 12.89
CA ARG A 58 6.71 34.82 12.91
C ARG A 58 5.65 34.04 13.71
N THR A 59 5.67 32.73 13.66
CA THR A 59 4.63 31.88 14.29
C THR A 59 4.90 31.62 15.76
N GLN A 60 6.16 31.40 16.16
CA GLN A 60 6.53 31.03 17.52
C GLN A 60 7.36 32.11 18.26
N GLY A 61 7.77 33.16 17.58
CA GLY A 61 8.57 34.27 18.17
C GLY A 61 9.96 33.85 18.65
N ASN A 62 10.45 32.70 18.18
CA ASN A 62 11.79 32.22 18.50
C ASN A 62 12.83 33.03 17.74
N VAL A 63 13.95 33.31 18.40
CA VAL A 63 15.02 34.15 17.89
C VAL A 63 16.27 33.29 17.70
N LEU A 64 16.83 33.33 16.49
CA LEU A 64 18.13 32.74 16.15
C LEU A 64 19.12 33.87 15.91
N THR A 65 20.35 33.74 16.37
CA THR A 65 21.39 34.76 16.21
C THR A 65 22.66 34.14 15.62
N ALA A 66 23.22 34.80 14.62
CA ALA A 66 24.52 34.49 14.02
C ALA A 66 25.36 35.74 13.96
N ILE A 67 26.70 35.60 13.94
CA ILE A 67 27.64 36.71 13.74
C ILE A 67 28.42 36.45 12.45
N THR A 68 28.63 37.49 11.64
CA THR A 68 29.37 37.35 10.39
C THR A 68 30.84 37.04 10.63
N ASP A 69 31.39 36.13 9.82
CA ASP A 69 32.83 35.79 9.81
C ASP A 69 33.70 36.87 9.17
N ALA A 70 35.02 36.61 9.10
CA ALA A 70 35.98 37.54 8.49
C ALA A 70 35.68 37.88 7.00
N GLY A 71 34.93 37.05 6.32
CA GLY A 71 34.44 37.27 4.95
C GLY A 71 33.05 37.90 4.90
N GLY A 72 32.52 38.40 6.02
CA GLY A 72 31.17 38.98 6.10
C GLY A 72 30.03 37.94 5.98
N ARG A 73 30.32 36.65 6.07
CA ARG A 73 29.33 35.57 5.87
C ARG A 73 28.70 35.15 7.18
N PHE A 74 27.37 34.84 7.13
CA PHE A 74 26.65 34.25 8.25
C PHE A 74 25.92 33.00 7.80
N VAL A 75 25.70 32.09 8.73
CA VAL A 75 24.93 30.87 8.50
C VAL A 75 24.12 30.49 9.74
N PHE A 76 22.85 30.14 9.53
CA PHE A 76 22.00 29.44 10.48
C PHE A 76 21.92 27.97 10.01
N PRO A 77 22.65 27.03 10.63
CA PRO A 77 22.81 25.68 10.12
C PRO A 77 21.57 24.79 10.32
N ILE A 78 20.65 25.22 11.16
CA ILE A 78 19.40 24.53 11.45
C ILE A 78 18.28 25.54 11.68
N VAL A 79 17.38 25.62 10.73
CA VAL A 79 16.24 26.53 10.73
C VAL A 79 14.98 25.72 10.51
N ARG A 80 13.93 25.97 11.27
CA ARG A 80 12.64 25.33 11.09
C ARG A 80 11.92 25.92 9.87
N PRO A 81 11.08 25.14 9.17
CA PRO A 81 10.11 25.70 8.21
C PRO A 81 9.18 26.71 8.91
N ASP A 82 9.24 27.96 8.50
CA ASP A 82 8.42 29.07 8.99
C ASP A 82 8.66 30.34 8.14
N THR A 83 7.89 31.38 8.40
CA THR A 83 8.16 32.73 7.89
C THR A 83 8.97 33.49 8.94
N TYR A 84 10.05 34.12 8.51
CA TYR A 84 10.99 34.84 9.39
C TYR A 84 11.09 36.30 9.05
N THR A 85 11.46 37.10 10.08
CA THR A 85 12.03 38.42 9.92
C THR A 85 13.52 38.32 10.19
N LEU A 86 14.35 38.77 9.24
CA LEU A 86 15.80 38.85 9.36
C LEU A 86 16.17 40.28 9.68
N GLN A 87 16.91 40.48 10.77
CA GLN A 87 17.41 41.80 11.18
C GLN A 87 18.95 41.78 11.24
N VAL A 88 19.59 42.80 10.72
CA VAL A 88 21.04 42.91 10.64
C VAL A 88 21.47 44.20 11.35
N THR A 89 22.36 44.10 12.34
CA THR A 89 22.77 45.22 13.18
C THR A 89 24.29 45.30 13.32
N LEU A 90 24.83 46.49 13.15
CA LEU A 90 26.24 46.83 13.41
C LEU A 90 26.34 48.27 13.88
N GLN A 91 27.16 48.54 14.85
CA GLN A 91 27.38 49.91 15.36
C GLN A 91 27.96 50.80 14.25
N GLY A 92 27.35 51.94 13.98
CA GLY A 92 27.72 52.87 12.93
C GLY A 92 27.00 52.64 11.60
N PHE A 93 26.12 51.67 11.54
CA PHE A 93 25.27 51.37 10.36
C PHE A 93 23.80 51.42 10.73
N LYS A 94 22.95 51.72 9.74
CA LYS A 94 21.48 51.61 9.88
C LYS A 94 21.07 50.16 10.05
N THR A 95 20.07 49.91 10.89
CA THR A 95 19.51 48.58 11.02
C THR A 95 18.81 48.19 9.72
N LEU A 96 19.22 47.05 9.12
CA LEU A 96 18.55 46.48 7.96
C LEU A 96 17.57 45.39 8.43
N GLU A 97 16.29 45.54 8.06
CA GLU A 97 15.27 44.54 8.32
C GLU A 97 14.71 43.98 6.99
N ARG A 98 14.60 42.65 6.90
CA ARG A 98 13.99 41.95 5.79
C ARG A 98 12.86 41.05 6.32
N THR A 99 11.65 41.38 5.96
CA THR A 99 10.44 40.68 6.41
C THR A 99 9.97 39.64 5.40
N ASN A 100 9.09 38.72 5.86
CA ASN A 100 8.43 37.67 5.04
C ASN A 100 9.40 36.68 4.37
N LEU A 101 10.47 36.32 5.04
CA LEU A 101 11.40 35.29 4.58
C LEU A 101 10.77 33.91 4.78
N ILE A 102 10.28 33.28 3.72
CA ILE A 102 9.69 31.93 3.78
C ILE A 102 10.82 30.91 3.69
N VAL A 103 10.93 30.06 4.68
CA VAL A 103 11.91 28.97 4.73
C VAL A 103 11.15 27.65 4.80
N ASN A 104 11.26 26.84 3.74
CA ASN A 104 10.60 25.53 3.65
C ASN A 104 11.49 24.41 4.21
N ALA A 105 10.90 23.22 4.41
CA ALA A 105 11.64 22.07 4.92
C ALA A 105 12.77 21.67 3.97
N ASN A 106 13.92 21.39 4.58
CA ASN A 106 15.14 21.01 3.87
C ASN A 106 15.68 22.04 2.87
N ASP A 107 15.20 23.28 2.92
CA ASP A 107 15.71 24.34 2.06
C ASP A 107 17.14 24.72 2.44
N LYS A 108 17.96 24.99 1.44
CA LYS A 108 19.23 25.70 1.56
C LYS A 108 19.01 27.14 1.07
N PHE A 109 18.46 27.93 1.97
CA PHE A 109 18.06 29.29 1.65
C PHE A 109 19.26 30.20 1.62
N SER A 110 19.45 31.01 0.56
CA SER A 110 20.45 32.04 0.47
C SER A 110 19.81 33.42 0.60
N ALA A 111 20.09 34.15 1.68
CA ALA A 111 19.63 35.51 1.84
C ALA A 111 20.39 36.50 0.90
N GLY A 112 21.36 36.00 0.13
CA GLY A 112 22.18 36.83 -0.78
C GLY A 112 23.15 37.75 -0.05
N ALA A 113 23.59 38.79 -0.72
CA ALA A 113 24.39 39.86 -0.13
C ALA A 113 23.43 40.91 0.45
N LEU A 114 23.56 41.18 1.74
CA LEU A 114 22.79 42.20 2.45
C LEU A 114 23.63 43.44 2.59
N THR A 115 23.19 44.54 1.96
CA THR A 115 23.94 45.81 1.95
C THR A 115 23.44 46.68 3.09
N MET A 116 24.37 47.18 3.94
CA MET A 116 24.09 48.09 5.02
C MET A 116 24.59 49.50 4.70
N ASP A 117 23.77 50.48 4.99
CA ASP A 117 24.12 51.90 4.86
C ASP A 117 24.70 52.46 6.16
N VAL A 118 25.67 53.36 6.07
CA VAL A 118 26.20 54.08 7.22
C VAL A 118 25.12 54.98 7.82
N GLY A 119 24.96 54.95 9.15
CA GLY A 119 23.95 55.74 9.85
C GLY A 119 23.77 55.30 11.30
N GLY A 120 22.84 55.96 12.03
CA GLY A 120 22.53 55.57 13.41
C GLY A 120 21.73 54.28 13.52
N LEU A 121 21.94 53.49 14.59
CA LEU A 121 21.19 52.25 14.88
C LEU A 121 19.67 52.42 15.01
N THR A 122 19.20 53.65 15.21
CA THR A 122 17.77 53.98 15.30
C THR A 122 17.10 54.19 13.92
N GLU A 123 17.88 54.27 12.82
CA GLU A 123 17.34 54.34 11.48
C GLU A 123 17.20 52.95 10.89
N GLU A 124 15.98 52.61 10.44
CA GLU A 124 15.63 51.33 9.93
C GLU A 124 15.33 51.39 8.41
N VAL A 125 15.83 50.41 7.67
CA VAL A 125 15.51 50.23 6.26
C VAL A 125 14.76 48.88 6.12
N THR A 126 13.44 48.92 5.91
CA THR A 126 12.64 47.72 5.73
C THR A 126 12.56 47.37 4.24
N VAL A 127 13.06 46.20 3.87
CA VAL A 127 12.95 45.65 2.51
C VAL A 127 11.87 44.55 2.54
N THR A 128 10.72 44.84 1.93
CA THR A 128 9.66 43.87 1.71
C THR A 128 9.85 43.26 0.32
N SER A 129 10.37 42.06 0.21
CA SER A 129 10.51 41.41 -1.08
C SER A 129 9.69 40.10 -1.13
N ARG A 130 8.77 40.02 -2.08
CA ARG A 130 8.32 38.78 -2.68
C ARG A 130 9.30 38.41 -3.79
N LEU A 131 10.52 38.03 -3.46
CA LEU A 131 11.39 37.43 -4.45
C LEU A 131 10.97 35.97 -4.61
N ILE A 132 10.60 35.59 -5.83
CA ILE A 132 10.73 34.21 -6.28
C ILE A 132 12.23 33.93 -6.25
N GLU A 133 12.73 33.46 -5.11
CA GLU A 133 14.16 33.19 -4.98
C GLU A 133 14.49 31.96 -5.81
N LEU A 134 15.33 32.17 -6.82
CA LEU A 134 15.98 31.08 -7.52
C LEU A 134 16.79 30.29 -6.49
N GLN A 135 16.60 28.97 -6.47
CA GLN A 135 17.33 28.04 -5.60
C GLN A 135 18.81 27.99 -6.04
N SER A 136 19.55 28.99 -5.63
CA SER A 136 20.98 29.19 -6.02
C SER A 136 21.95 28.45 -5.08
N ALA A 137 21.45 27.93 -3.95
CA ALA A 137 22.28 27.30 -2.93
C ALA A 137 22.31 25.77 -3.02
N SER A 138 21.53 25.16 -3.92
CA SER A 138 21.46 23.71 -4.12
C SER A 138 21.15 23.39 -5.58
N GLY A 139 21.70 22.28 -6.09
CA GLY A 139 21.40 21.75 -7.42
C GLY A 139 20.14 20.86 -7.45
N GLU A 140 19.44 20.66 -6.34
CA GLU A 140 18.25 19.81 -6.28
C GLU A 140 17.08 20.41 -7.06
N ARG A 141 16.33 19.53 -7.72
CA ARG A 141 15.09 19.91 -8.39
C ARG A 141 13.92 19.48 -7.53
N SER A 142 13.27 20.45 -6.91
CA SER A 142 12.13 20.21 -6.03
C SER A 142 10.95 21.10 -6.38
N PHE A 143 9.76 20.68 -5.91
CA PHE A 143 8.52 21.42 -6.00
C PHE A 143 7.81 21.38 -4.65
N THR A 144 7.52 22.55 -4.09
CA THR A 144 6.89 22.68 -2.77
C THR A 144 5.52 23.30 -2.92
N LEU A 145 4.52 22.69 -2.27
CA LEU A 145 3.16 23.20 -2.12
C LEU A 145 2.94 23.58 -0.66
N GLU A 146 2.74 24.84 -0.41
CA GLU A 146 2.43 25.39 0.91
C GLU A 146 0.97 25.17 1.29
N SER A 147 0.66 25.24 2.58
CA SER A 147 -0.67 25.02 3.15
C SER A 147 -1.78 25.81 2.44
N GLU A 148 -1.54 27.08 2.09
CA GLU A 148 -2.54 27.91 1.41
C GLU A 148 -2.84 27.39 -0.01
N THR A 149 -1.80 26.97 -0.74
CA THR A 149 -1.95 26.37 -2.06
C THR A 149 -2.72 25.05 -2.00
N LEU A 150 -2.37 24.20 -1.02
CA LEU A 150 -3.03 22.90 -0.79
C LEU A 150 -4.52 23.05 -0.49
N LYS A 151 -4.93 24.10 0.23
CA LYS A 151 -6.32 24.36 0.56
C LYS A 151 -7.13 24.94 -0.61
N ASN A 152 -6.50 25.78 -1.43
CA ASN A 152 -7.18 26.59 -2.45
C ASN A 152 -7.25 25.88 -3.81
N ILE A 153 -6.43 24.88 -4.07
CA ILE A 153 -6.51 24.08 -5.29
C ILE A 153 -7.59 23.00 -5.12
N ALA A 154 -8.54 22.95 -6.06
CA ALA A 154 -9.56 21.92 -6.10
C ALA A 154 -8.94 20.53 -6.21
N ASN A 155 -9.21 19.67 -5.24
CA ASN A 155 -8.69 18.31 -5.17
C ASN A 155 -9.84 17.33 -4.94
N ASN A 156 -10.08 16.47 -5.93
CA ASN A 156 -11.13 15.46 -5.82
C ASN A 156 -10.74 14.43 -4.73
N GLY A 157 -11.61 14.33 -3.71
CA GLY A 157 -11.40 13.36 -2.62
C GLY A 157 -10.45 13.82 -1.52
N ARG A 158 -9.99 15.09 -1.52
CA ARG A 158 -9.07 15.63 -0.50
C ARG A 158 -7.85 14.72 -0.23
N ALA A 159 -7.38 14.02 -1.27
CA ALA A 159 -6.23 13.13 -1.17
C ALA A 159 -4.94 13.93 -1.39
N LEU A 160 -4.10 14.01 -0.35
CA LEU A 160 -2.85 14.80 -0.35
C LEU A 160 -1.95 14.45 -1.55
N PHE A 161 -1.79 13.18 -1.83
CA PHE A 161 -0.85 12.73 -2.87
C PHE A 161 -1.32 13.00 -4.30
N ASN A 162 -2.59 13.35 -4.53
CA ASN A 162 -3.05 13.79 -5.85
C ASN A 162 -2.33 15.06 -6.30
N PHE A 163 -1.84 15.88 -5.38
CA PHE A 163 -1.05 17.05 -5.71
C PHE A 163 0.31 16.74 -6.36
N ALA A 164 0.77 15.49 -6.27
CA ALA A 164 1.98 15.06 -6.99
C ALA A 164 1.85 15.23 -8.51
N THR A 165 0.61 15.14 -9.04
CA THR A 165 0.36 15.34 -10.48
C THR A 165 0.59 16.76 -10.98
N LEU A 166 0.70 17.74 -10.08
CA LEU A 166 1.04 19.12 -10.42
C LEU A 166 2.54 19.31 -10.68
N VAL A 167 3.35 18.30 -10.33
CA VAL A 167 4.81 18.38 -10.40
C VAL A 167 5.28 17.92 -11.79
N PRO A 168 6.04 18.74 -12.53
CA PRO A 168 6.60 18.31 -13.81
C PRO A 168 7.42 17.03 -13.68
N GLY A 169 7.10 16.03 -14.52
CA GLY A 169 7.73 14.71 -14.49
C GLY A 169 7.06 13.69 -13.57
N ALA A 170 6.03 14.08 -12.81
CA ALA A 170 5.21 13.15 -12.04
C ALA A 170 3.92 12.81 -12.80
N LEU A 171 3.61 11.52 -12.91
CA LEU A 171 2.41 11.02 -13.55
C LEU A 171 1.65 10.12 -12.56
N SER A 172 0.34 10.29 -12.50
CA SER A 172 -0.53 9.36 -11.77
C SER A 172 -0.97 8.24 -12.72
N GLN A 173 -0.75 7.00 -12.31
CA GLN A 173 -1.31 5.82 -12.97
C GLN A 173 -2.59 5.35 -12.28
N ASN A 174 -3.17 6.19 -11.43
CA ASN A 174 -4.28 5.80 -10.58
C ASN A 174 -5.53 5.55 -11.43
N THR A 175 -5.86 4.28 -11.60
CA THR A 175 -6.99 3.77 -12.39
C THR A 175 -8.30 3.71 -11.61
N GLY A 176 -8.47 4.54 -10.57
CA GLY A 176 -9.76 4.74 -9.92
C GLY A 176 -9.95 4.23 -8.50
N ASN A 177 -9.04 3.43 -7.93
CA ASN A 177 -9.12 3.01 -6.53
C ASN A 177 -8.37 3.97 -5.59
N THR A 178 -8.90 5.17 -5.43
CA THR A 178 -8.36 6.21 -4.52
C THR A 178 -8.71 5.99 -3.05
N GLU A 179 -9.35 4.89 -2.71
CA GLU A 179 -10.07 4.74 -1.45
C GLU A 179 -9.27 4.07 -0.35
N LEU A 180 -8.50 3.07 -0.69
CA LEU A 180 -7.38 2.71 0.14
C LEU A 180 -6.38 3.85 -0.04
N ALA A 181 -5.91 4.48 1.01
CA ALA A 181 -4.90 5.54 0.96
C ALA A 181 -3.56 5.06 0.36
N LEU A 182 -3.65 4.30 -0.70
CA LEU A 182 -2.57 3.66 -1.41
C LEU A 182 -2.00 4.69 -2.38
N VAL A 183 -0.79 5.12 -2.15
CA VAL A 183 -0.02 5.96 -3.09
C VAL A 183 0.48 5.14 -4.28
N SER A 184 -0.06 3.94 -4.46
CA SER A 184 0.27 3.13 -5.63
C SER A 184 -0.16 3.86 -6.89
N GLY A 185 0.79 4.15 -7.76
CA GLY A 185 0.49 4.69 -9.08
C GLY A 185 1.09 6.05 -9.41
N PHE A 186 1.95 6.63 -8.56
CA PHE A 186 2.75 7.79 -8.99
C PHE A 186 4.09 7.32 -9.54
N THR A 187 4.39 7.75 -10.77
CA THR A 187 5.74 7.62 -11.33
C THR A 187 6.38 9.01 -11.35
N VAL A 188 7.65 9.08 -11.02
CA VAL A 188 8.44 10.30 -11.15
C VAL A 188 9.58 10.03 -12.13
N ASN A 189 9.70 10.87 -13.16
CA ASN A 189 10.71 10.76 -14.23
C ASN A 189 10.73 9.38 -14.91
N GLY A 190 9.54 8.77 -15.10
CA GLY A 190 9.39 7.46 -15.76
C GLY A 190 9.83 6.25 -14.92
N GLN A 191 10.17 6.44 -13.65
CA GLN A 191 10.50 5.34 -12.74
C GLN A 191 9.25 4.60 -12.29
N ARG A 192 9.42 3.36 -11.79
CA ARG A 192 8.30 2.56 -11.28
C ARG A 192 7.63 3.23 -10.07
N PRO A 193 6.32 3.06 -9.85
CA PRO A 193 5.61 3.66 -8.71
C PRO A 193 6.25 3.33 -7.35
N ASN A 194 6.70 2.09 -7.17
CA ASN A 194 7.35 1.61 -5.95
C ASN A 194 8.84 2.03 -5.82
N SER A 195 9.33 2.89 -6.70
CA SER A 195 10.67 3.51 -6.63
C SER A 195 10.69 4.85 -5.90
N ASN A 196 9.55 5.31 -5.41
CA ASN A 196 9.42 6.55 -4.63
C ASN A 196 9.65 6.29 -3.14
N ASN A 197 10.04 7.33 -2.41
CA ASN A 197 10.06 7.31 -0.95
C ASN A 197 9.10 8.37 -0.40
N ILE A 198 8.41 8.04 0.69
CA ILE A 198 7.43 8.93 1.33
C ILE A 198 7.80 9.05 2.81
N THR A 199 7.93 10.29 3.26
CA THR A 199 8.20 10.59 4.67
C THR A 199 7.18 11.60 5.21
N ILE A 200 6.87 11.49 6.49
CA ILE A 200 6.09 12.50 7.23
C ILE A 200 6.95 13.00 8.38
N ASP A 201 7.27 14.30 8.36
CA ASP A 201 8.25 14.94 9.24
C ASP A 201 9.57 14.13 9.34
N GLY A 202 10.05 13.63 8.21
CA GLY A 202 11.30 12.87 8.08
C GLY A 202 11.21 11.37 8.40
N ILE A 203 10.12 10.89 9.00
CA ILE A 203 9.92 9.46 9.31
C ILE A 203 9.30 8.74 8.12
N ALA A 204 9.83 7.56 7.78
CA ALA A 204 9.32 6.74 6.69
C ALA A 204 7.84 6.40 6.91
N ASN A 205 7.05 6.49 5.82
CA ASN A 205 5.61 6.24 5.83
C ASN A 205 5.18 5.38 4.64
N ILE A 206 5.96 4.36 4.33
CA ILE A 206 5.76 3.53 3.15
C ILE A 206 5.75 2.05 3.54
N ASP A 207 4.86 1.27 2.91
CA ASP A 207 4.81 -0.18 3.06
C ASP A 207 6.15 -0.80 2.62
N THR A 208 6.70 -1.62 3.50
CA THR A 208 8.03 -2.21 3.33
C THR A 208 8.04 -3.48 2.47
N GLY A 209 6.89 -3.94 2.01
CA GLY A 209 6.77 -5.09 1.12
C GLY A 209 6.90 -4.72 -0.36
N ASP A 210 6.16 -3.71 -0.79
CA ASP A 210 6.11 -3.29 -2.18
C ASP A 210 6.58 -1.84 -2.43
N ASN A 211 6.78 -1.05 -1.37
CA ASN A 211 7.07 0.38 -1.44
C ASN A 211 6.02 1.20 -2.23
N GLY A 212 4.83 0.66 -2.41
CA GLY A 212 3.79 1.30 -3.22
C GLY A 212 2.73 2.03 -2.40
N ASN A 213 2.65 1.77 -1.10
CA ASN A 213 1.52 2.18 -0.27
C ASN A 213 1.95 2.96 0.96
N ASN A 214 1.12 3.91 1.41
CA ASN A 214 1.31 4.60 2.68
C ASN A 214 0.97 3.71 3.87
N MET A 215 1.69 3.88 4.98
CA MET A 215 1.30 3.28 6.26
C MET A 215 0.22 4.07 6.99
N ALA A 216 0.26 5.39 6.90
CA ALA A 216 -0.72 6.27 7.54
C ALA A 216 -0.99 7.51 6.68
N THR A 217 -2.18 8.09 6.84
CA THR A 217 -2.61 9.29 6.13
C THR A 217 -2.92 10.42 7.09
N THR A 218 -2.86 11.65 6.57
CA THR A 218 -3.29 12.85 7.29
C THR A 218 -4.06 13.78 6.36
N ASN A 219 -5.01 14.52 6.93
CA ASN A 219 -5.81 15.46 6.17
C ASN A 219 -4.98 16.67 5.69
N ILE A 220 -5.44 17.30 4.61
CA ILE A 220 -4.77 18.45 3.98
C ILE A 220 -4.63 19.62 4.94
N ASP A 221 -5.62 19.87 5.81
CA ASP A 221 -5.61 20.99 6.74
C ASP A 221 -4.58 20.83 7.85
N ALA A 222 -4.07 19.62 8.10
CA ALA A 222 -2.95 19.35 9.01
C ALA A 222 -1.57 19.51 8.38
N VAL A 223 -1.49 19.69 7.04
CA VAL A 223 -0.24 19.81 6.31
C VAL A 223 0.22 21.27 6.24
N ALA A 224 1.45 21.53 6.63
CA ALA A 224 2.11 22.81 6.46
C ALA A 224 2.67 22.94 5.05
N GLU A 225 3.37 21.91 4.58
CA GLU A 225 3.92 21.85 3.23
C GLU A 225 4.00 20.41 2.71
N PHE A 226 3.89 20.26 1.39
CA PHE A 226 4.11 19.04 0.65
C PHE A 226 5.19 19.28 -0.40
N LYS A 227 6.35 18.65 -0.22
CA LYS A 227 7.52 18.83 -1.08
C LYS A 227 7.83 17.54 -1.83
N ILE A 228 8.09 17.66 -3.13
CA ILE A 228 8.53 16.55 -3.98
C ILE A 228 9.87 16.92 -4.61
N LEU A 229 10.89 16.12 -4.32
CA LEU A 229 12.18 16.21 -4.98
C LEU A 229 12.17 15.22 -6.14
N THR A 230 12.41 15.70 -7.34
CA THR A 230 12.34 14.90 -8.55
C THR A 230 13.70 14.48 -9.09
N ASN A 231 14.76 15.25 -8.80
CA ASN A 231 16.11 14.95 -9.30
C ASN A 231 17.18 15.70 -8.49
N ALA A 232 18.44 15.28 -8.66
CA ALA A 232 19.64 15.89 -8.10
C ALA A 232 19.58 16.12 -6.57
N TYR A 233 18.83 15.29 -5.86
CA TYR A 233 18.76 15.36 -4.41
C TYR A 233 20.05 14.81 -3.78
N GLN A 234 20.37 15.32 -2.60
CA GLN A 234 21.65 15.12 -1.93
C GLN A 234 21.79 13.74 -1.30
N ALA A 235 23.01 13.39 -0.84
CA ALA A 235 23.33 12.10 -0.22
C ALA A 235 22.54 11.81 1.07
N GLU A 236 21.97 12.83 1.70
CA GLU A 236 21.07 12.64 2.85
C GLU A 236 19.77 11.93 2.47
N TYR A 237 19.34 11.99 1.23
CA TYR A 237 18.17 11.29 0.73
C TYR A 237 18.57 9.91 0.20
N GLY A 238 17.84 8.91 0.59
CA GLY A 238 18.09 7.54 0.17
C GLY A 238 16.81 6.78 -0.14
N ARG A 239 16.97 5.52 -0.56
CA ARG A 239 15.88 4.54 -0.72
C ARG A 239 14.87 4.88 -1.82
N ALA A 240 15.18 5.78 -2.72
CA ALA A 240 14.38 6.04 -3.91
C ALA A 240 15.28 6.27 -5.11
N VAL A 241 14.85 5.81 -6.26
CA VAL A 241 15.41 6.17 -7.58
C VAL A 241 14.39 6.99 -8.39
N GLY A 242 13.17 7.12 -7.88
CA GLY A 242 12.11 8.00 -8.36
C GLY A 242 12.08 9.32 -7.60
N GLY A 243 10.93 9.67 -7.04
CA GLY A 243 10.73 10.89 -6.25
C GLY A 243 10.90 10.70 -4.74
N GLN A 244 11.33 11.74 -4.06
CA GLN A 244 11.27 11.86 -2.60
C GLN A 244 10.07 12.74 -2.24
N MET A 245 9.01 12.16 -1.66
CA MET A 245 7.82 12.88 -1.23
C MET A 245 7.91 13.16 0.27
N GLN A 246 7.81 14.42 0.64
CA GLN A 246 7.95 14.86 2.01
C GLN A 246 6.70 15.63 2.44
N VAL A 247 6.09 15.18 3.52
CA VAL A 247 4.97 15.86 4.16
C VAL A 247 5.46 16.47 5.46
N VAL A 248 5.22 17.75 5.65
CA VAL A 248 5.50 18.46 6.91
C VAL A 248 4.19 18.83 7.56
N THR A 249 4.02 18.44 8.82
CA THR A 249 2.79 18.73 9.56
C THR A 249 2.83 20.12 10.20
N LYS A 250 1.65 20.74 10.36
CA LYS A 250 1.50 22.01 11.06
C LYS A 250 1.91 21.91 12.52
N SER A 251 2.30 23.03 13.10
CA SER A 251 2.57 23.18 14.53
C SER A 251 1.74 24.32 15.13
N GLY A 252 1.71 24.39 16.46
CA GLY A 252 1.13 25.52 17.17
C GLY A 252 1.96 26.80 17.03
N SER A 253 1.32 27.94 17.30
CA SER A 253 1.90 29.28 17.30
C SER A 253 1.71 29.97 18.65
N GLN A 254 2.22 31.23 18.78
CA GLN A 254 2.03 32.04 20.01
C GLN A 254 0.57 32.41 20.25
N ASP A 255 -0.23 32.46 19.19
CA ASP A 255 -1.65 32.72 19.28
C ASP A 255 -2.46 31.47 19.00
N PHE A 256 -3.64 31.35 19.63
CA PHE A 256 -4.58 30.28 19.32
C PHE A 256 -5.17 30.51 17.94
N HIS A 257 -5.20 29.44 17.15
CA HIS A 257 -5.76 29.45 15.81
C HIS A 257 -6.41 28.10 15.53
N GLY A 258 -7.36 28.09 14.64
CA GLY A 258 -8.06 26.89 14.24
C GLY A 258 -8.91 27.10 12.99
N SER A 259 -9.41 26.01 12.47
CA SER A 259 -10.34 25.98 11.36
C SER A 259 -11.37 24.88 11.58
N GLY A 260 -12.57 25.08 11.08
CA GLY A 260 -13.59 24.05 10.97
C GLY A 260 -14.14 24.06 9.55
N TYR A 261 -14.39 22.88 9.01
CA TYR A 261 -14.85 22.75 7.64
C TYR A 261 -15.78 21.55 7.47
N TRP A 262 -16.61 21.64 6.45
CA TRP A 262 -17.45 20.57 5.95
C TRP A 262 -17.54 20.66 4.43
N PHE A 263 -17.35 19.51 3.76
CA PHE A 263 -17.51 19.34 2.33
C PHE A 263 -18.54 18.24 2.07
N GLY A 264 -19.54 18.57 1.27
CA GLY A 264 -20.61 17.65 0.93
C GLY A 264 -20.74 17.43 -0.57
N ARG A 265 -21.05 16.19 -0.97
CA ARG A 265 -21.46 15.81 -2.32
C ARG A 265 -22.59 14.81 -2.26
N ARG A 266 -23.54 14.91 -3.18
CA ARG A 266 -24.68 14.01 -3.30
C ARG A 266 -24.97 13.74 -4.78
N SER A 267 -25.30 12.50 -5.11
CA SER A 267 -25.75 12.15 -6.46
C SER A 267 -26.98 12.97 -6.91
N ALA A 268 -27.83 13.41 -5.97
CA ALA A 268 -28.97 14.31 -6.26
C ALA A 268 -28.53 15.64 -6.91
N TRP A 269 -27.31 16.09 -6.64
CA TRP A 269 -26.76 17.33 -7.20
C TRP A 269 -25.96 17.10 -8.49
N ASP A 270 -25.64 15.84 -8.83
CA ASP A 270 -24.91 15.46 -10.02
C ASP A 270 -25.85 15.18 -11.20
N ALA A 271 -25.41 15.48 -12.40
CA ALA A 271 -26.06 15.02 -13.63
C ALA A 271 -25.65 13.56 -13.94
N ASN A 272 -26.54 12.81 -14.61
CA ASN A 272 -26.16 11.51 -15.17
C ASN A 272 -25.21 11.71 -16.35
N SER A 273 -24.30 10.76 -16.58
CA SER A 273 -23.34 10.83 -17.69
C SER A 273 -24.06 10.74 -19.05
N TYR A 274 -23.45 11.34 -20.08
CA TYR A 274 -23.95 11.22 -21.45
C TYR A 274 -24.00 9.74 -21.90
N LEU A 275 -22.99 8.95 -21.55
CA LEU A 275 -22.92 7.55 -21.91
C LEU A 275 -24.06 6.73 -21.28
N ASN A 276 -24.41 6.99 -20.03
CA ASN A 276 -25.53 6.31 -19.37
C ASN A 276 -26.87 6.68 -20.01
N LYS A 277 -27.04 7.97 -20.38
CA LYS A 277 -28.30 8.47 -20.95
C LYS A 277 -28.59 7.94 -22.34
N ARG A 278 -27.56 7.63 -23.11
CA ARG A 278 -27.75 7.14 -24.51
C ARG A 278 -28.10 5.66 -24.58
N GLU A 279 -27.92 4.91 -23.51
CA GLU A 279 -28.28 3.48 -23.46
C GLU A 279 -29.81 3.30 -23.44
N THR A 280 -30.30 2.19 -23.99
CA THR A 280 -31.74 1.86 -24.00
C THR A 280 -31.94 0.47 -23.40
N PRO A 281 -32.56 0.36 -22.20
CA PRO A 281 -33.04 1.47 -21.35
C PRO A 281 -31.90 2.32 -20.78
N GLU A 282 -32.18 3.57 -20.40
CA GLU A 282 -31.18 4.47 -19.78
C GLU A 282 -30.57 3.84 -18.53
N VAL A 283 -29.24 3.85 -18.45
CA VAL A 283 -28.50 3.37 -17.28
C VAL A 283 -28.69 4.38 -16.13
N PRO A 284 -29.12 3.92 -14.95
CA PRO A 284 -29.31 4.80 -13.80
C PRO A 284 -28.04 5.54 -13.40
N LYS A 285 -28.22 6.76 -12.90
CA LYS A 285 -27.13 7.56 -12.33
C LYS A 285 -26.54 6.86 -11.11
N PRO A 286 -25.19 6.68 -11.06
CA PRO A 286 -24.54 6.03 -9.93
C PRO A 286 -24.76 6.78 -8.62
N GLU A 287 -24.97 6.05 -7.54
CA GLU A 287 -25.11 6.64 -6.22
C GLU A 287 -23.76 7.16 -5.71
N THR A 288 -23.73 8.40 -5.26
CA THR A 288 -22.57 9.07 -4.67
C THR A 288 -23.01 9.90 -3.47
N SER A 289 -22.31 9.70 -2.36
CA SER A 289 -22.47 10.54 -1.18
C SER A 289 -21.09 10.78 -0.55
N ARG A 290 -20.80 12.05 -0.25
CA ARG A 290 -19.59 12.42 0.49
C ARG A 290 -19.93 13.41 1.59
N ASN A 291 -19.37 13.17 2.78
CA ASN A 291 -19.36 14.09 3.91
C ASN A 291 -17.97 14.03 4.51
N ASP A 292 -17.19 15.05 4.22
CA ASP A 292 -15.85 15.24 4.80
C ASP A 292 -15.96 16.43 5.76
N SER A 293 -15.78 16.19 7.07
CA SER A 293 -15.85 17.21 8.10
C SER A 293 -14.66 17.11 9.03
N GLY A 294 -14.13 18.24 9.42
CA GLY A 294 -12.95 18.25 10.28
C GLY A 294 -12.71 19.60 10.93
N TYR A 295 -11.77 19.61 11.81
CA TYR A 295 -11.31 20.81 12.48
C TYR A 295 -9.83 20.73 12.83
N THR A 296 -9.20 21.88 12.94
CA THR A 296 -7.86 22.04 13.44
C THR A 296 -7.87 23.03 14.61
N PHE A 297 -6.98 22.84 15.57
CA PHE A 297 -6.79 23.77 16.67
C PHE A 297 -5.34 23.74 17.13
N GLY A 298 -4.73 24.90 17.29
CA GLY A 298 -3.33 25.02 17.73
C GLY A 298 -3.08 26.30 18.49
N GLY A 299 -2.00 26.29 19.26
CA GLY A 299 -1.62 27.43 20.07
C GLY A 299 -0.57 27.10 21.12
N PRO A 300 -0.31 28.01 22.05
CA PRO A 300 0.63 27.79 23.13
C PRO A 300 -0.01 27.00 24.28
N VAL A 301 0.75 26.13 24.91
CA VAL A 301 0.42 25.59 26.26
C VAL A 301 1.04 26.48 27.27
N ALA A 302 0.25 27.36 27.92
CA ALA A 302 0.70 28.34 28.87
C ALA A 302 -0.26 28.42 30.07
N PHE A 303 0.30 28.44 31.26
CA PHE A 303 -0.43 28.63 32.51
C PHE A 303 0.49 29.35 33.53
N LYS A 304 -0.08 29.78 34.66
CA LYS A 304 0.64 30.53 35.70
C LYS A 304 1.89 29.76 36.14
N GLY A 305 3.07 30.39 36.04
CA GLY A 305 4.36 29.80 36.35
C GLY A 305 5.02 29.00 35.21
N PHE A 306 4.30 28.75 34.12
CA PHE A 306 4.88 28.02 32.99
C PHE A 306 4.50 28.66 31.64
N ASN A 307 5.50 28.89 30.80
CA ASN A 307 5.39 29.39 29.45
C ASN A 307 4.56 30.68 29.28
N GLU A 308 4.58 31.57 30.27
CA GLU A 308 3.74 32.79 30.26
C GLU A 308 4.06 33.73 29.08
N ARG A 309 5.31 33.69 28.57
CA ARG A 309 5.72 34.40 27.36
C ARG A 309 5.33 33.68 26.09
N LYS A 310 4.67 32.52 26.15
CA LYS A 310 4.21 31.71 25.05
C LYS A 310 5.30 31.35 24.01
N LYS A 311 6.52 31.02 24.48
CA LYS A 311 7.68 30.72 23.60
C LYS A 311 8.25 29.31 23.79
N LYS A 312 7.75 28.52 24.77
CA LYS A 312 8.37 27.25 25.13
C LYS A 312 7.62 26.00 24.68
N LEU A 313 6.29 25.98 24.76
CA LEU A 313 5.50 24.78 24.46
C LEU A 313 4.29 25.15 23.64
N PHE A 314 4.16 24.46 22.51
CA PHE A 314 3.09 24.63 21.56
C PHE A 314 2.45 23.30 21.24
N PHE A 315 1.19 23.31 20.86
CA PHE A 315 0.47 22.14 20.37
C PHE A 315 -0.28 22.46 19.09
N PHE A 316 -0.51 21.42 18.29
CA PHE A 316 -1.41 21.44 17.14
C PHE A 316 -2.19 20.13 17.14
N TRP A 317 -3.50 20.24 17.04
CA TRP A 317 -4.43 19.13 16.92
C TRP A 317 -5.23 19.25 15.64
N SER A 318 -5.44 18.12 14.96
CA SER A 318 -6.30 18.02 13.79
C SER A 318 -7.08 16.72 13.81
N GLN A 319 -8.35 16.81 13.43
CA GLN A 319 -9.21 15.65 13.28
C GLN A 319 -10.10 15.80 12.06
N GLU A 320 -10.22 14.75 11.25
CA GLU A 320 -11.10 14.68 10.11
C GLU A 320 -11.93 13.39 10.12
N TYR A 321 -13.19 13.49 9.82
CA TYR A 321 -14.11 12.40 9.57
C TYR A 321 -14.58 12.46 8.11
N GLN A 322 -14.43 11.36 7.42
CA GLN A 322 -14.92 11.19 6.05
C GLN A 322 -15.94 10.06 6.05
N ARG A 323 -17.10 10.31 5.45
CA ARG A 323 -18.12 9.30 5.18
C ARG A 323 -18.45 9.36 3.70
N ARG A 324 -18.11 8.32 2.98
CA ARG A 324 -18.18 8.28 1.52
C ARG A 324 -18.89 7.03 1.05
N THR A 325 -19.80 7.23 0.11
CA THR A 325 -20.36 6.20 -0.75
C THR A 325 -19.84 6.47 -2.15
N ASN A 326 -19.10 5.53 -2.70
CA ASN A 326 -18.43 5.70 -3.99
C ASN A 326 -19.24 5.05 -5.09
N PRO A 327 -19.33 5.69 -6.26
CA PRO A 327 -20.17 5.20 -7.34
C PRO A 327 -19.68 3.86 -7.88
N ALA A 328 -20.59 2.94 -8.14
CA ALA A 328 -20.31 1.71 -8.85
C ALA A 328 -20.75 1.81 -10.31
N THR A 329 -20.08 1.07 -11.18
CA THR A 329 -20.56 0.80 -12.55
C THR A 329 -21.67 -0.25 -12.51
N VAL A 330 -22.47 -0.32 -13.56
CA VAL A 330 -23.43 -1.42 -13.75
C VAL A 330 -22.64 -2.68 -14.11
N HIS A 331 -22.86 -3.74 -13.34
CA HIS A 331 -22.31 -5.06 -13.59
C HIS A 331 -23.41 -5.97 -14.12
N GLN A 332 -23.12 -6.70 -15.19
CA GLN A 332 -24.01 -7.69 -15.77
C GLN A 332 -23.29 -9.02 -15.90
N THR A 333 -23.95 -10.09 -15.44
CA THR A 333 -23.37 -11.41 -15.47
C THR A 333 -24.44 -12.47 -15.62
N ARG A 334 -24.04 -13.72 -15.79
CA ARG A 334 -24.92 -14.87 -15.80
C ARG A 334 -24.94 -15.52 -14.41
N VAL A 335 -26.13 -15.89 -13.94
CA VAL A 335 -26.34 -16.73 -12.77
C VAL A 335 -27.17 -17.96 -13.15
N PRO A 336 -27.08 -19.08 -12.42
CA PRO A 336 -27.90 -20.25 -12.67
C PRO A 336 -29.39 -19.91 -12.54
N THR A 337 -30.20 -20.32 -13.51
CA THR A 337 -31.64 -20.17 -13.50
C THR A 337 -32.29 -21.08 -12.47
N ALA A 338 -33.56 -20.83 -12.13
CA ALA A 338 -34.31 -21.68 -11.18
C ALA A 338 -34.46 -23.14 -11.67
N LEU A 339 -34.43 -23.37 -13.00
CA LEU A 339 -34.44 -24.73 -13.59
C LEU A 339 -33.05 -25.37 -13.46
N GLU A 340 -32.00 -24.67 -13.82
CA GLU A 340 -30.60 -25.16 -13.75
C GLU A 340 -30.22 -25.57 -12.32
N ARG A 341 -30.68 -24.84 -11.30
CA ARG A 341 -30.47 -25.16 -9.87
C ARG A 341 -31.14 -26.47 -9.45
N ARG A 342 -32.07 -26.98 -10.23
CA ARG A 342 -32.75 -28.25 -10.00
C ARG A 342 -32.30 -29.35 -10.94
N GLY A 343 -31.28 -29.10 -11.76
CA GLY A 343 -30.75 -30.03 -12.73
C GLY A 343 -31.54 -30.11 -14.04
N ASP A 344 -32.41 -29.14 -14.31
CA ASP A 344 -33.14 -29.00 -15.58
C ASP A 344 -32.51 -27.92 -16.46
N PHE A 345 -31.83 -28.36 -17.50
CA PHE A 345 -31.14 -27.54 -18.47
C PHE A 345 -31.90 -27.41 -19.79
N SER A 346 -33.17 -27.83 -19.85
CA SER A 346 -33.98 -27.82 -21.06
C SER A 346 -34.15 -26.44 -21.70
N GLN A 347 -34.03 -25.38 -20.87
CA GLN A 347 -34.15 -23.99 -21.28
C GLN A 347 -32.81 -23.23 -21.18
N SER A 348 -31.71 -23.94 -20.96
CA SER A 348 -30.38 -23.30 -20.86
C SER A 348 -29.97 -22.72 -22.20
N VAL A 349 -29.12 -21.69 -22.13
CA VAL A 349 -28.49 -21.05 -23.28
C VAL A 349 -26.97 -21.11 -23.13
N ASP A 350 -26.28 -21.07 -24.26
CA ASP A 350 -24.80 -20.97 -24.25
C ASP A 350 -24.31 -19.52 -24.03
N SER A 351 -23.00 -19.32 -24.16
CA SER A 351 -22.36 -18.00 -24.03
C SER A 351 -22.75 -16.97 -25.08
N SER A 352 -23.36 -17.44 -26.20
CA SER A 352 -23.91 -16.57 -27.25
C SER A 352 -25.36 -16.19 -27.00
N GLY A 353 -26.04 -16.86 -26.06
CA GLY A 353 -27.48 -16.76 -25.80
C GLY A 353 -28.31 -17.73 -26.63
N SER A 354 -27.69 -18.66 -27.36
CA SER A 354 -28.38 -19.67 -28.17
C SER A 354 -28.84 -20.84 -27.28
N PRO A 355 -30.04 -21.44 -27.55
CA PRO A 355 -30.53 -22.58 -26.79
C PRO A 355 -29.53 -23.73 -26.74
N PHE A 356 -29.26 -24.21 -25.51
CA PHE A 356 -28.26 -25.27 -25.28
C PHE A 356 -28.78 -26.34 -24.29
N PRO A 357 -29.79 -27.19 -24.69
CA PRO A 357 -30.24 -28.32 -23.84
C PRO A 357 -29.37 -29.58 -24.03
N TYR A 358 -28.30 -29.52 -24.79
CA TYR A 358 -27.46 -30.66 -25.17
C TYR A 358 -26.45 -31.01 -24.05
N ILE A 359 -26.99 -31.46 -22.90
CA ILE A 359 -26.20 -31.85 -21.73
C ILE A 359 -25.82 -33.33 -21.90
N ARG A 360 -24.53 -33.58 -22.09
CA ARG A 360 -24.02 -34.92 -22.35
C ARG A 360 -24.13 -35.84 -21.13
N ASP A 361 -24.76 -37.00 -21.31
CA ASP A 361 -24.65 -38.13 -20.37
C ASP A 361 -23.40 -38.95 -20.72
N PHE A 362 -22.32 -38.68 -19.96
CA PHE A 362 -21.05 -39.37 -20.14
C PHE A 362 -21.11 -40.87 -19.92
N SER A 363 -22.18 -41.40 -19.31
CA SER A 363 -22.34 -42.84 -19.07
C SER A 363 -22.76 -43.62 -20.32
N THR A 364 -23.30 -42.96 -21.33
CA THR A 364 -23.77 -43.61 -22.55
C THR A 364 -22.64 -43.86 -23.57
N GLY A 365 -21.58 -43.08 -23.53
CA GLY A 365 -20.52 -43.08 -24.57
C GLY A 365 -20.97 -42.57 -25.93
N LEU A 366 -22.25 -42.16 -26.09
CA LEU A 366 -22.84 -41.72 -27.33
C LEU A 366 -22.64 -40.18 -27.55
N PRO A 367 -22.74 -39.71 -28.80
CA PRO A 367 -22.74 -38.28 -29.08
C PRO A 367 -23.92 -37.55 -28.50
N CYS A 368 -23.69 -36.27 -28.09
CA CYS A 368 -24.74 -35.37 -27.61
C CYS A 368 -24.54 -33.99 -28.31
N SER A 369 -25.41 -33.69 -29.23
CA SER A 369 -25.40 -32.43 -30.00
C SER A 369 -26.79 -32.12 -30.58
N ALA A 370 -26.94 -30.99 -31.24
CA ALA A 370 -28.17 -30.64 -31.95
C ALA A 370 -28.56 -31.64 -33.05
N SER A 371 -27.58 -32.28 -33.65
CA SER A 371 -27.79 -33.27 -34.75
C SER A 371 -27.92 -34.71 -34.24
N ASP A 372 -27.45 -35.00 -33.02
CA ASP A 372 -27.53 -36.34 -32.41
C ASP A 372 -27.69 -36.23 -30.89
N THR A 373 -28.91 -36.46 -30.41
CA THR A 373 -29.29 -36.33 -28.97
C THR A 373 -29.24 -37.63 -28.19
N ARG A 374 -28.85 -38.77 -28.79
CA ARG A 374 -28.87 -40.09 -28.17
C ARG A 374 -28.01 -40.18 -26.90
N GLY A 375 -26.94 -39.43 -26.85
CA GLY A 375 -26.05 -39.35 -25.68
C GLY A 375 -26.34 -38.19 -24.74
N CYS A 376 -27.46 -37.49 -24.92
CA CYS A 376 -27.84 -36.40 -24.01
C CYS A 376 -28.71 -36.90 -22.85
N PHE A 377 -28.61 -36.24 -21.68
CA PHE A 377 -29.54 -36.44 -20.60
C PHE A 377 -30.97 -36.13 -21.04
N GLN A 378 -31.88 -37.03 -20.67
CA GLN A 378 -33.33 -36.86 -20.83
C GLN A 378 -34.06 -37.50 -19.62
N ASP A 379 -35.07 -36.82 -19.12
CA ASP A 379 -35.93 -37.34 -18.08
C ASP A 379 -37.39 -36.95 -18.37
N GLY A 380 -38.30 -37.94 -18.31
CA GLY A 380 -39.69 -37.73 -18.69
C GLY A 380 -39.90 -37.24 -20.13
N GLY A 381 -38.98 -37.54 -21.06
CA GLY A 381 -39.03 -37.07 -22.44
C GLY A 381 -38.52 -35.63 -22.65
N VAL A 382 -38.00 -34.98 -21.61
CA VAL A 382 -37.47 -33.60 -21.69
C VAL A 382 -35.96 -33.64 -21.88
N LEU A 383 -35.49 -33.18 -23.02
CA LEU A 383 -34.06 -33.07 -23.36
C LEU A 383 -33.38 -32.07 -22.42
N GLY A 384 -32.20 -32.40 -21.91
CA GLY A 384 -31.40 -31.56 -21.04
C GLY A 384 -31.81 -31.65 -19.56
N ARG A 385 -32.83 -32.43 -19.21
CA ARG A 385 -33.17 -32.72 -17.80
C ARG A 385 -32.36 -33.91 -17.31
N ILE A 386 -31.65 -33.71 -16.19
CA ILE A 386 -30.86 -34.75 -15.54
C ILE A 386 -31.77 -35.54 -14.58
N PRO A 387 -31.84 -36.89 -14.67
CA PRO A 387 -32.59 -37.71 -13.74
C PRO A 387 -32.16 -37.53 -12.29
N ALA A 388 -33.11 -37.51 -11.35
CA ALA A 388 -32.85 -37.17 -9.94
C ALA A 388 -31.77 -38.07 -9.27
N ASN A 389 -31.67 -39.33 -9.67
CA ASN A 389 -30.67 -40.28 -9.15
C ASN A 389 -29.25 -40.04 -9.72
N ARG A 390 -29.10 -39.10 -10.66
CA ARG A 390 -27.83 -38.70 -11.26
C ARG A 390 -27.38 -37.33 -10.76
N LEU A 391 -28.17 -36.65 -9.94
CA LEU A 391 -27.87 -35.36 -9.39
C LEU A 391 -26.98 -35.47 -8.14
N TYR A 392 -26.00 -34.58 -8.07
CA TYR A 392 -25.09 -34.46 -6.95
C TYR A 392 -25.52 -33.30 -6.04
N THR A 393 -26.08 -33.63 -4.85
CA THR A 393 -26.67 -32.65 -3.94
C THR A 393 -25.74 -31.48 -3.60
N PRO A 394 -24.43 -31.69 -3.26
CA PRO A 394 -23.55 -30.55 -2.98
C PRO A 394 -23.28 -29.68 -4.21
N GLY A 395 -23.34 -30.23 -5.41
CA GLY A 395 -23.22 -29.45 -6.65
C GLY A 395 -24.43 -28.55 -6.91
N LEU A 396 -25.65 -29.06 -6.64
CA LEU A 396 -26.88 -28.25 -6.67
C LEU A 396 -26.85 -27.13 -5.62
N ALA A 397 -26.36 -27.46 -4.40
CA ALA A 397 -26.15 -26.45 -3.36
C ALA A 397 -25.18 -25.36 -3.81
N ALA A 398 -24.09 -25.72 -4.49
CA ALA A 398 -23.14 -24.74 -5.08
C ALA A 398 -23.80 -23.80 -6.11
N LEU A 399 -24.76 -24.30 -6.90
CA LEU A 399 -25.54 -23.47 -7.83
C LEU A 399 -26.56 -22.57 -7.09
N SER A 400 -26.99 -22.97 -5.90
CA SER A 400 -28.02 -22.26 -5.13
C SER A 400 -27.49 -21.08 -4.31
N ILE A 401 -26.15 -20.92 -4.18
CA ILE A 401 -25.56 -19.75 -3.51
C ILE A 401 -25.66 -18.46 -4.33
N PHE A 402 -25.92 -18.58 -5.64
CA PHE A 402 -26.03 -17.44 -6.54
C PHE A 402 -27.35 -16.68 -6.32
N PRO A 403 -27.40 -15.37 -6.59
CA PRO A 403 -28.65 -14.61 -6.55
C PRO A 403 -29.60 -15.09 -7.66
N ASP A 404 -30.90 -14.79 -7.52
CA ASP A 404 -31.87 -15.03 -8.56
C ASP A 404 -31.68 -14.09 -9.75
N ALA A 405 -32.01 -14.58 -10.94
CA ALA A 405 -32.02 -13.77 -12.14
C ALA A 405 -32.99 -12.57 -11.99
N ASN A 406 -32.54 -11.37 -12.34
CA ASN A 406 -33.31 -10.13 -12.24
C ASN A 406 -33.30 -9.29 -13.52
N PHE A 407 -32.72 -9.81 -14.56
CA PHE A 407 -32.48 -9.12 -15.82
C PHE A 407 -32.63 -10.10 -16.99
N SER A 408 -32.94 -9.60 -18.17
CA SER A 408 -32.96 -10.36 -19.41
C SER A 408 -32.11 -9.59 -20.43
N GLY A 409 -30.89 -10.04 -20.65
CA GLY A 409 -29.91 -9.43 -21.58
C GLY A 409 -29.51 -10.36 -22.69
N GLY A 410 -28.76 -9.84 -23.68
CA GLY A 410 -28.14 -10.65 -24.71
C GLY A 410 -27.02 -11.55 -24.16
N SER A 411 -26.58 -12.53 -24.97
CA SER A 411 -25.44 -13.41 -24.65
C SER A 411 -25.60 -14.20 -23.34
N GLY A 412 -26.83 -14.57 -22.98
CA GLY A 412 -27.14 -15.35 -21.78
C GLY A 412 -27.00 -14.61 -20.46
N LEU A 413 -26.79 -13.30 -20.47
CA LEU A 413 -26.76 -12.47 -19.26
C LEU A 413 -28.16 -12.37 -18.64
N ASN A 414 -28.28 -12.62 -17.34
CA ASN A 414 -29.58 -12.64 -16.65
C ASN A 414 -29.54 -12.02 -15.26
N PHE A 415 -28.43 -11.42 -14.85
CA PHE A 415 -28.29 -10.73 -13.57
C PHE A 415 -27.58 -9.39 -13.77
N THR A 416 -28.14 -8.34 -13.18
CA THR A 416 -27.55 -7.01 -13.16
C THR A 416 -27.50 -6.44 -11.74
N SER A 417 -26.45 -5.69 -11.43
CA SER A 417 -26.29 -5.03 -10.14
C SER A 417 -25.46 -3.76 -10.26
N GLN A 418 -25.69 -2.82 -9.33
CA GLN A 418 -24.93 -1.58 -9.22
C GLN A 418 -24.87 -1.19 -7.73
N VAL A 419 -23.97 -1.83 -6.98
CA VAL A 419 -23.84 -1.63 -5.54
C VAL A 419 -22.64 -0.74 -5.26
N PRO A 420 -22.82 0.41 -4.59
CA PRO A 420 -21.71 1.33 -4.30
C PRO A 420 -20.84 0.81 -3.14
N ASP A 421 -19.58 1.23 -3.14
CA ASP A 421 -18.66 1.02 -2.03
C ASP A 421 -18.90 2.01 -0.89
N SER A 422 -18.59 1.63 0.34
CA SER A 422 -18.62 2.50 1.52
C SER A 422 -17.22 2.65 2.12
N SER A 423 -16.78 3.89 2.30
CA SER A 423 -15.44 4.23 2.80
C SER A 423 -15.51 5.24 3.95
N PRO A 424 -15.87 4.82 5.17
CA PRO A 424 -15.72 5.68 6.34
C PRO A 424 -14.24 5.74 6.75
N ARG A 425 -13.75 6.97 6.99
CA ARG A 425 -12.37 7.22 7.44
C ARG A 425 -12.36 8.22 8.59
N ARG A 426 -11.46 8.01 9.54
CA ARG A 426 -11.10 8.97 10.59
C ARG A 426 -9.60 9.17 10.59
N GLU A 427 -9.16 10.42 10.71
CA GLU A 427 -7.77 10.83 10.81
C GLU A 427 -7.58 11.76 12.00
N ASP A 428 -6.62 11.44 12.86
CA ASP A 428 -6.26 12.20 14.05
C ASP A 428 -4.78 12.54 14.02
N LEU A 429 -4.41 13.79 14.28
CA LEU A 429 -3.04 14.24 14.42
C LEU A 429 -2.89 15.12 15.66
N LEU A 430 -1.90 14.79 16.51
CA LEU A 430 -1.41 15.63 17.59
C LEU A 430 0.07 15.87 17.38
N ARG A 431 0.47 17.13 17.40
CA ARG A 431 1.87 17.54 17.43
C ARG A 431 2.12 18.45 18.61
N MET A 432 3.25 18.27 19.26
CA MET A 432 3.75 19.11 20.35
C MET A 432 5.18 19.50 20.08
N ASP A 433 5.47 20.80 20.18
CA ASP A 433 6.80 21.38 20.03
C ASP A 433 7.21 22.02 21.35
N PHE A 434 8.25 21.47 21.99
CA PHE A 434 8.80 21.95 23.25
C PHE A 434 10.20 22.52 23.06
N GLN A 435 10.41 23.74 23.50
CA GLN A 435 11.69 24.44 23.47
C GLN A 435 12.16 24.70 24.90
N PRO A 436 12.90 23.76 25.52
CA PRO A 436 13.39 23.94 26.90
C PRO A 436 14.39 25.09 27.04
N THR A 437 15.22 25.30 26.01
CA THR A 437 16.21 26.38 25.92
C THR A 437 16.25 26.95 24.52
N ASP A 438 16.91 28.08 24.31
CA ASP A 438 17.09 28.70 23.00
C ASP A 438 17.92 27.80 22.03
N LYS A 439 18.68 26.83 22.57
CA LYS A 439 19.53 25.91 21.82
C LYS A 439 18.88 24.59 21.48
N TRP A 440 17.87 24.15 22.23
CA TRP A 440 17.29 22.83 22.11
C TRP A 440 15.78 22.86 21.87
N ARG A 441 15.33 22.04 20.97
CA ARG A 441 13.91 21.76 20.73
C ARG A 441 13.65 20.27 20.73
N VAL A 442 12.50 19.87 21.26
CA VAL A 442 11.96 18.52 21.20
C VAL A 442 10.58 18.58 20.54
N THR A 443 10.36 17.78 19.51
CA THR A 443 9.08 17.69 18.81
C THR A 443 8.54 16.28 18.96
N GLY A 444 7.31 16.14 19.42
CA GLY A 444 6.56 14.89 19.46
C GLY A 444 5.36 14.95 18.53
N ARG A 445 5.11 13.88 17.75
CA ARG A 445 3.92 13.77 16.90
C ARG A 445 3.31 12.38 17.00
N SER A 446 1.99 12.35 17.14
CA SER A 446 1.15 11.16 17.01
C SER A 446 0.18 11.35 15.87
N MET A 447 0.19 10.45 14.92
CA MET A 447 -0.74 10.43 13.81
C MET A 447 -1.40 9.05 13.77
N LYS A 448 -2.72 9.02 13.64
CA LYS A 448 -3.52 7.80 13.53
C LYS A 448 -4.60 8.01 12.48
N ASN A 449 -4.84 6.98 11.70
CA ASN A 449 -6.03 6.90 10.87
C ASN A 449 -6.67 5.52 11.01
N ARG A 450 -7.95 5.46 10.75
CA ARG A 450 -8.71 4.23 10.61
C ARG A 450 -9.64 4.36 9.42
N GLU A 451 -9.61 3.39 8.57
CA GLU A 451 -10.45 3.28 7.39
C GLU A 451 -11.06 1.87 7.37
N ASP A 452 -12.38 1.80 7.43
CA ASP A 452 -13.14 0.55 7.40
C ASP A 452 -13.97 0.55 6.10
N ILE A 453 -13.34 0.07 5.01
CA ILE A 453 -13.94 0.09 3.67
C ILE A 453 -14.77 -1.16 3.46
N THR A 454 -16.02 -1.00 3.04
CA THR A 454 -16.81 -2.10 2.47
C THR A 454 -16.80 -1.99 0.96
N GLN A 455 -16.07 -2.88 0.30
CA GLN A 455 -16.07 -3.02 -1.15
C GLN A 455 -17.20 -3.95 -1.57
N ALA A 456 -18.12 -3.45 -2.40
CA ALA A 456 -19.34 -4.18 -2.76
C ALA A 456 -19.07 -5.42 -3.63
N TYR A 457 -18.03 -5.39 -4.44
CA TYR A 457 -17.65 -6.48 -5.36
C TYR A 457 -16.33 -7.15 -4.98
N GLY A 458 -15.87 -6.97 -3.75
CA GLY A 458 -14.57 -7.46 -3.30
C GLY A 458 -13.41 -6.70 -3.94
N THR A 459 -12.24 -7.32 -3.95
CA THR A 459 -11.02 -6.71 -4.49
C THR A 459 -10.23 -7.69 -5.33
N THR A 460 -9.65 -7.21 -6.43
CA THR A 460 -8.92 -8.02 -7.42
C THR A 460 -7.71 -8.76 -6.86
N TRP A 461 -7.09 -8.25 -5.79
CA TRP A 461 -5.90 -8.86 -5.19
C TRP A 461 -6.20 -9.73 -3.96
N ALA A 462 -7.33 -9.53 -3.31
CA ALA A 462 -7.68 -10.22 -2.06
C ALA A 462 -9.11 -10.77 -2.05
N GLY A 463 -9.88 -10.57 -3.08
CA GLY A 463 -11.27 -11.01 -3.22
C GLY A 463 -11.70 -10.98 -4.67
N ASN A 464 -12.96 -10.77 -4.92
CA ASN A 464 -13.61 -11.03 -6.19
C ASN A 464 -13.74 -9.82 -7.13
N GLY A 465 -13.01 -8.77 -6.99
CA GLY A 465 -13.22 -7.47 -7.64
C GLY A 465 -13.61 -7.40 -9.13
N SER A 466 -13.57 -8.48 -9.88
CA SER A 466 -13.84 -8.46 -11.33
C SER A 466 -15.04 -9.29 -11.79
N ASP A 467 -15.62 -10.11 -10.92
CA ASP A 467 -16.57 -11.12 -11.36
C ASP A 467 -18.04 -10.74 -11.21
N GLN A 468 -18.27 -9.45 -10.95
CA GLN A 468 -19.56 -8.79 -11.21
C GLN A 468 -20.75 -9.26 -10.33
N LEU A 469 -20.50 -10.12 -9.33
CA LEU A 469 -21.46 -10.43 -8.30
C LEU A 469 -21.19 -9.59 -7.05
N PRO A 470 -22.22 -9.04 -6.40
CA PRO A 470 -22.05 -8.38 -5.12
C PRO A 470 -21.41 -9.32 -4.09
N THR A 471 -20.20 -8.97 -3.65
CA THR A 471 -19.41 -9.74 -2.68
C THR A 471 -18.90 -8.79 -1.59
N PRO A 472 -19.77 -8.28 -0.71
CA PRO A 472 -19.40 -7.31 0.30
C PRO A 472 -18.21 -7.81 1.11
N THR A 473 -17.11 -7.07 0.99
CA THR A 473 -15.84 -7.38 1.64
C THR A 473 -15.43 -6.22 2.52
N LEU A 474 -15.31 -6.46 3.82
CA LEU A 474 -14.86 -5.47 4.78
C LEU A 474 -13.34 -5.45 4.84
N PHE A 475 -12.78 -4.29 4.55
CA PHE A 475 -11.37 -3.94 4.79
C PHE A 475 -11.25 -3.12 6.05
N VAL A 476 -10.47 -3.59 7.00
CA VAL A 476 -10.10 -2.82 8.19
C VAL A 476 -8.64 -2.38 8.03
N HIS A 477 -8.44 -1.08 7.84
CA HIS A 477 -7.15 -0.48 7.55
C HIS A 477 -6.79 0.62 8.56
N PRO A 478 -6.36 0.28 9.80
CA PRO A 478 -5.78 1.23 10.71
C PRO A 478 -4.34 1.56 10.32
N GLY A 479 -3.98 2.83 10.41
CA GLY A 479 -2.63 3.33 10.22
C GLY A 479 -2.16 4.16 11.41
N SER A 480 -0.86 4.21 11.66
CA SER A 480 -0.26 5.07 12.66
C SER A 480 1.16 5.47 12.29
N ASN A 481 1.54 6.69 12.64
CA ASN A 481 2.90 7.17 12.49
C ASN A 481 3.25 8.06 13.69
N TYR A 482 4.23 7.64 14.47
CA TYR A 482 4.71 8.35 15.66
C TYR A 482 6.11 8.87 15.40
N MET A 483 6.40 10.04 15.94
CA MET A 483 7.73 10.66 15.87
C MET A 483 8.08 11.31 17.21
N LEU A 484 9.34 11.18 17.56
CA LEU A 484 10.01 11.99 18.58
C LEU A 484 11.33 12.49 17.97
N SER A 485 11.53 13.80 17.93
CA SER A 485 12.73 14.43 17.36
C SER A 485 13.30 15.44 18.34
N ALA A 486 14.61 15.47 18.48
CA ALA A 486 15.35 16.48 19.23
C ALA A 486 16.35 17.16 18.30
N THR A 487 16.28 18.49 18.22
CA THR A 487 17.21 19.34 17.47
C THR A 487 17.94 20.26 18.41
N GLY A 488 19.26 20.39 18.22
CA GLY A 488 20.10 21.23 19.08
C GLY A 488 21.20 21.95 18.33
N VAL A 489 21.45 23.21 18.73
CA VAL A 489 22.59 24.00 18.31
C VAL A 489 23.69 23.83 19.37
N LEU A 490 24.74 23.07 19.05
CA LEU A 490 25.84 22.79 19.96
C LEU A 490 26.72 24.03 20.13
N ASN A 491 26.98 24.72 19.04
CA ASN A 491 27.67 26.02 19.00
C ASN A 491 27.29 26.77 17.71
N GLY A 492 27.76 27.99 17.52
CA GLY A 492 27.40 28.86 16.38
C GLY A 492 27.62 28.26 14.97
N SER A 493 28.34 27.14 14.87
CA SER A 493 28.65 26.49 13.58
C SER A 493 28.29 25.01 13.54
N THR A 494 27.76 24.44 14.62
CA THR A 494 27.49 22.99 14.72
C THR A 494 26.10 22.74 15.27
N SER A 495 25.32 21.94 14.55
CA SER A 495 24.01 21.49 15.00
C SER A 495 23.89 19.96 14.97
N LEU A 496 23.01 19.44 15.82
CA LEU A 496 22.68 18.04 15.95
C LEU A 496 21.17 17.86 15.87
N GLU A 497 20.73 16.83 15.17
CA GLU A 497 19.35 16.41 15.17
C GLU A 497 19.26 14.89 15.32
N VAL A 498 18.38 14.42 16.19
CA VAL A 498 18.13 12.99 16.44
C VAL A 498 16.63 12.77 16.40
N SER A 499 16.18 11.77 15.65
CA SER A 499 14.77 11.42 15.58
C SER A 499 14.58 9.91 15.71
N TRP A 500 13.50 9.54 16.36
CA TRP A 500 12.94 8.20 16.36
C TRP A 500 11.54 8.24 15.80
N GLY A 501 11.20 7.22 14.99
CA GLY A 501 9.86 7.06 14.45
C GLY A 501 9.39 5.62 14.48
N ARG A 502 8.08 5.46 14.55
CA ARG A 502 7.39 4.19 14.32
C ARG A 502 6.23 4.42 13.39
N ALA A 503 6.24 3.75 12.25
CA ALA A 503 5.09 3.68 11.36
C ALA A 503 4.52 2.27 11.35
N ALA A 504 3.20 2.16 11.31
CA ALA A 504 2.53 0.87 11.24
C ALA A 504 1.17 0.99 10.57
N ASN A 505 0.79 -0.05 9.84
CA ASN A 505 -0.58 -0.27 9.38
C ASN A 505 -0.93 -1.75 9.42
N SER A 506 -2.20 -2.06 9.23
CA SER A 506 -2.63 -3.40 8.88
C SER A 506 -3.70 -3.35 7.79
N LEU A 507 -3.75 -4.41 7.01
CA LEU A 507 -4.76 -4.65 5.99
C LEU A 507 -5.36 -6.03 6.28
N ASN A 508 -6.57 -6.04 6.81
CA ASN A 508 -7.29 -7.27 7.07
C ASN A 508 -8.59 -7.21 6.27
N TYR A 509 -8.89 -8.27 5.55
CA TYR A 509 -10.19 -8.35 4.90
C TYR A 509 -10.94 -9.62 5.31
N GLN A 510 -12.27 -9.51 5.35
CA GLN A 510 -13.17 -10.63 5.50
C GLN A 510 -14.45 -10.41 4.71
N LEU A 511 -14.95 -11.49 4.16
CA LEU A 511 -16.24 -11.52 3.45
C LEU A 511 -17.38 -11.35 4.45
N GLN A 512 -18.42 -10.60 4.04
CA GLN A 512 -19.58 -10.31 4.89
C GLN A 512 -20.88 -10.96 4.41
N LEU A 513 -20.82 -11.77 3.36
CA LEU A 513 -22.00 -12.39 2.74
C LEU A 513 -22.28 -13.74 3.39
N PRO A 514 -23.38 -13.90 4.17
CA PRO A 514 -23.64 -15.14 4.95
C PRO A 514 -23.72 -16.42 4.10
N GLN A 515 -24.27 -16.37 2.89
CA GLN A 515 -24.36 -17.52 1.99
C GLN A 515 -23.00 -18.03 1.49
N LEU A 516 -21.92 -17.29 1.71
CA LEU A 516 -20.56 -17.72 1.34
C LEU A 516 -19.87 -18.53 2.46
N PHE A 517 -20.58 -18.88 3.53
CA PHE A 517 -20.09 -19.80 4.55
C PHE A 517 -20.64 -21.20 4.30
N ARG A 518 -19.79 -22.23 4.35
CA ARG A 518 -20.12 -23.63 4.03
C ARG A 518 -21.35 -24.14 4.78
N GLN A 519 -21.45 -23.82 6.06
CA GLN A 519 -22.60 -24.21 6.91
C GLN A 519 -23.93 -23.64 6.40
N ASN A 520 -23.93 -22.43 5.83
CA ASN A 520 -25.13 -21.75 5.33
C ASN A 520 -25.42 -22.12 3.88
N ALA A 521 -24.40 -22.48 3.12
CA ALA A 521 -24.49 -22.78 1.70
C ALA A 521 -24.94 -24.21 1.39
N GLY A 522 -25.10 -25.09 2.40
CA GLY A 522 -25.43 -26.50 2.18
C GLY A 522 -24.31 -27.33 1.54
N VAL A 523 -23.06 -26.81 1.53
CA VAL A 523 -21.91 -27.48 0.93
C VAL A 523 -20.94 -28.07 1.97
N SER A 524 -21.36 -28.22 3.21
CA SER A 524 -20.53 -28.81 4.28
C SER A 524 -20.09 -30.24 3.96
N GLY A 525 -20.85 -30.97 3.14
CA GLY A 525 -20.50 -32.32 2.68
C GLY A 525 -19.41 -32.39 1.62
N LEU A 526 -18.95 -31.24 1.05
CA LEU A 526 -17.81 -31.24 0.15
C LEU A 526 -16.53 -31.53 0.92
N PRO A 527 -15.72 -32.53 0.54
CA PRO A 527 -14.50 -32.86 1.23
C PRO A 527 -13.45 -31.76 1.07
N LEU A 528 -12.61 -31.60 2.09
CA LEU A 528 -11.40 -30.80 2.06
C LEU A 528 -10.20 -31.75 2.12
N LEU A 529 -9.21 -31.57 1.25
CA LEU A 529 -7.97 -32.33 1.32
C LEU A 529 -7.12 -31.91 2.53
N PHE A 530 -7.19 -30.63 2.89
CA PHE A 530 -6.42 -30.03 3.99
C PHE A 530 -7.33 -29.16 4.86
N PRO A 531 -8.14 -29.74 5.76
CA PRO A 531 -9.03 -28.97 6.63
C PRO A 531 -8.29 -27.96 7.52
N GLU A 532 -7.07 -28.28 7.91
CA GLU A 532 -6.20 -27.43 8.74
C GLU A 532 -5.73 -26.15 8.04
N ALA A 533 -5.82 -26.08 6.72
CA ALA A 533 -5.47 -24.89 5.97
C ALA A 533 -6.57 -23.82 6.01
N VAL A 534 -7.80 -24.21 6.33
CA VAL A 534 -8.98 -23.34 6.32
C VAL A 534 -8.95 -22.41 7.53
N GLN A 535 -9.00 -21.11 7.32
CA GLN A 535 -9.01 -20.09 8.38
C GLN A 535 -10.40 -19.50 8.65
N ALA A 536 -11.28 -19.56 7.67
CA ALA A 536 -12.69 -19.22 7.79
C ALA A 536 -13.50 -20.28 7.04
N ASP A 537 -14.71 -20.56 7.51
CA ASP A 537 -15.58 -21.59 6.92
C ASP A 537 -16.23 -21.10 5.61
N TYR A 538 -15.41 -20.54 4.69
CA TYR A 538 -15.90 -20.08 3.39
C TYR A 538 -16.14 -21.26 2.44
N VAL A 539 -17.15 -21.10 1.55
CA VAL A 539 -17.36 -22.04 0.43
C VAL A 539 -16.13 -22.09 -0.47
N PRO A 540 -15.86 -23.20 -1.15
CA PRO A 540 -14.89 -23.23 -2.24
C PRO A 540 -15.17 -22.14 -3.28
N TRP A 541 -14.12 -21.64 -3.94
CA TRP A 541 -14.33 -20.87 -5.15
C TRP A 541 -14.81 -21.81 -6.26
N PHE A 542 -16.08 -21.69 -6.62
CA PHE A 542 -16.67 -22.43 -7.72
C PHE A 542 -16.48 -21.68 -9.03
N VAL A 543 -15.73 -22.27 -9.96
CA VAL A 543 -15.38 -21.67 -11.24
C VAL A 543 -16.18 -22.33 -12.34
N PHE A 544 -17.04 -21.57 -13.04
CA PHE A 544 -17.92 -22.06 -14.10
C PHE A 544 -17.58 -21.52 -15.49
N ARG A 545 -16.68 -20.54 -15.56
CA ARG A 545 -16.21 -19.94 -16.80
C ARG A 545 -14.70 -20.06 -16.93
N GLY A 546 -14.21 -20.18 -18.16
CA GLY A 546 -12.79 -20.08 -18.46
C GLY A 546 -12.27 -18.61 -18.41
N PRO A 547 -10.98 -18.41 -18.62
CA PRO A 547 -10.38 -17.08 -18.72
C PRO A 547 -11.14 -16.21 -19.73
N ASN A 548 -11.34 -14.92 -19.39
CA ASN A 548 -12.05 -13.94 -20.22
C ASN A 548 -13.50 -14.35 -20.61
N GLY A 549 -14.18 -15.12 -19.74
CA GLY A 549 -15.55 -15.54 -20.01
C GLY A 549 -15.68 -16.66 -21.04
N THR A 550 -14.61 -17.36 -21.34
CA THR A 550 -14.64 -18.52 -22.23
C THR A 550 -15.39 -19.71 -21.61
N GLY A 551 -15.76 -20.70 -22.43
CA GLY A 551 -16.62 -21.81 -22.06
C GLY A 551 -18.09 -21.55 -22.38
N ARG A 552 -18.90 -22.59 -22.42
CA ARG A 552 -20.32 -22.48 -22.81
C ARG A 552 -21.19 -21.79 -21.77
N THR A 553 -20.79 -21.84 -20.50
CA THR A 553 -21.45 -21.10 -19.43
C THR A 553 -21.21 -19.58 -19.56
N GLY A 554 -20.23 -19.16 -20.37
CA GLY A 554 -19.97 -17.76 -20.70
C GLY A 554 -19.60 -16.90 -19.52
N ASN A 555 -20.22 -15.72 -19.41
CA ASN A 555 -19.96 -14.72 -18.36
C ASN A 555 -20.61 -15.08 -17.03
N SER A 556 -20.47 -16.33 -16.56
CA SER A 556 -20.94 -16.75 -15.25
C SER A 556 -20.29 -15.90 -14.14
N GLY A 557 -21.10 -15.38 -13.25
CA GLY A 557 -20.63 -14.73 -12.04
C GLY A 557 -19.88 -15.69 -11.14
N GLN A 558 -19.01 -15.17 -10.30
CA GLN A 558 -18.18 -15.97 -9.39
C GLN A 558 -18.09 -15.28 -8.03
N TYR A 559 -17.85 -16.09 -7.00
CA TYR A 559 -17.46 -15.65 -5.68
C TYR A 559 -16.06 -16.18 -5.38
N GLN A 560 -15.05 -15.33 -5.48
CA GLN A 560 -13.66 -15.72 -5.21
C GLN A 560 -13.41 -15.77 -3.69
N THR A 561 -13.68 -16.92 -3.10
CA THR A 561 -13.63 -17.16 -1.64
C THR A 561 -12.38 -17.90 -1.20
N ASP A 562 -11.60 -18.42 -2.13
CA ASP A 562 -10.53 -19.38 -1.89
C ASP A 562 -9.36 -18.81 -1.06
N ARG A 563 -9.08 -17.51 -1.15
CA ARG A 563 -7.90 -16.85 -0.54
C ARG A 563 -8.17 -16.12 0.77
N GLY A 564 -9.41 -16.04 1.20
CA GLY A 564 -9.79 -15.34 2.42
C GLY A 564 -9.75 -16.20 3.69
N PRO A 565 -9.66 -15.58 4.87
CA PRO A 565 -9.37 -14.17 5.12
C PRO A 565 -7.91 -13.82 4.82
N PHE A 566 -7.65 -12.54 4.54
CA PHE A 566 -6.30 -12.03 4.32
C PHE A 566 -5.84 -11.19 5.51
N THR A 567 -4.61 -11.40 5.92
CA THR A 567 -3.96 -10.63 6.99
C THR A 567 -2.65 -10.09 6.48
N ASN A 568 -2.45 -8.78 6.65
CA ASN A 568 -1.18 -8.10 6.40
C ASN A 568 -0.99 -7.05 7.49
N GLN A 569 0.18 -7.02 8.10
CA GLN A 569 0.58 -5.99 9.05
C GLN A 569 1.97 -5.49 8.67
N ASN A 570 2.18 -4.18 8.75
CA ASN A 570 3.48 -3.56 8.54
C ASN A 570 3.85 -2.76 9.77
N VAL A 571 5.09 -2.91 10.23
CA VAL A 571 5.65 -2.11 11.32
C VAL A 571 7.08 -1.75 10.97
N THR A 572 7.41 -0.46 11.01
CA THR A 572 8.80 0.02 10.91
C THR A 572 9.18 0.83 12.13
N HIS A 573 10.42 0.73 12.51
CA HIS A 573 11.07 1.62 13.46
C HIS A 573 12.27 2.26 12.78
N ASP A 574 12.30 3.57 12.78
CA ASP A 574 13.39 4.37 12.24
C ASP A 574 14.14 5.04 13.38
N VAL A 575 15.46 5.03 13.30
CA VAL A 575 16.33 5.87 14.14
C VAL A 575 17.19 6.71 13.22
N ILE A 576 17.15 7.98 13.45
CA ILE A 576 17.69 8.99 12.59
C ILE A 576 18.57 9.95 13.42
N ALA A 577 19.84 10.25 13.02
CA ALA A 577 20.70 11.27 13.65
C ALA A 577 21.61 11.99 12.64
N ASN A 578 21.64 13.33 12.61
CA ASN A 578 22.45 14.14 11.71
C ASN A 578 23.27 15.16 12.47
N MET A 579 24.46 15.44 11.95
CA MET A 579 25.28 16.56 12.37
C MET A 579 25.60 17.45 11.18
N THR A 580 25.37 18.75 11.34
CA THR A 580 25.79 19.75 10.35
C THR A 580 26.89 20.59 10.98
N LYS A 581 27.97 20.82 10.24
CA LYS A 581 29.09 21.68 10.61
C LYS A 581 29.35 22.68 9.49
N VAL A 582 29.35 23.96 9.87
CA VAL A 582 29.75 25.03 8.96
C VAL A 582 31.17 25.49 9.32
N TRP A 583 32.03 25.61 8.33
CA TRP A 583 33.40 26.08 8.49
C TRP A 583 33.90 26.73 7.21
N GLY A 584 34.23 28.02 7.30
CA GLY A 584 34.59 28.80 6.13
C GLY A 584 33.50 28.78 5.04
N ALA A 585 33.86 28.34 3.84
CA ALA A 585 32.96 28.23 2.69
C ALA A 585 32.21 26.92 2.61
N HIS A 586 32.36 26.02 3.60
CA HIS A 586 31.81 24.67 3.61
C HIS A 586 30.63 24.56 4.57
N ALA A 587 29.59 23.87 4.14
CA ALA A 587 28.49 23.41 4.99
C ALA A 587 28.40 21.88 4.90
N SER A 588 29.20 21.21 5.71
CA SER A 588 29.31 19.76 5.72
C SER A 588 28.22 19.13 6.58
N LYS A 589 27.60 18.06 6.08
CA LYS A 589 26.58 17.28 6.80
C LYS A 589 26.91 15.81 6.75
N ALA A 590 26.82 15.13 7.88
CA ALA A 590 26.99 13.70 7.96
C ALA A 590 25.82 13.08 8.73
N GLY A 591 25.44 11.85 8.39
CA GLY A 591 24.30 11.21 9.02
C GLY A 591 24.29 9.69 8.98
N PHE A 592 23.45 9.12 9.85
CA PHE A 592 23.17 7.69 9.99
C PHE A 592 21.68 7.43 10.02
N TYR A 593 21.23 6.40 9.33
CA TYR A 593 19.86 5.93 9.32
C TYR A 593 19.82 4.43 9.64
N PHE A 594 18.97 4.08 10.59
CA PHE A 594 18.66 2.69 10.92
C PHE A 594 17.17 2.46 10.77
N GLN A 595 16.79 1.37 10.09
CA GLN A 595 15.42 0.91 10.02
C GLN A 595 15.33 -0.56 10.39
N SER A 596 14.34 -0.89 11.21
CA SER A 596 13.92 -2.27 11.47
C SER A 596 12.50 -2.45 10.97
N SER A 597 12.27 -3.43 10.13
CA SER A 597 10.96 -3.76 9.56
C SER A 597 10.44 -5.10 10.05
N PHE A 598 9.13 -5.18 10.23
CA PHE A 598 8.39 -6.39 10.55
C PHE A 598 7.11 -6.42 9.71
N LYS A 599 6.88 -7.52 8.98
CA LYS A 599 5.74 -7.69 8.07
C LYS A 599 5.24 -9.13 8.10
N PRO A 600 4.31 -9.51 9.00
CA PRO A 600 3.51 -10.71 8.82
C PRO A 600 2.49 -10.49 7.72
N GLN A 601 2.45 -11.39 6.75
CA GLN A 601 1.50 -11.34 5.66
C GLN A 601 1.13 -12.74 5.20
N SER A 602 -0.19 -13.05 5.14
CA SER A 602 -0.65 -14.29 4.56
C SER A 602 -0.31 -14.37 3.08
N ILE A 603 0.04 -15.56 2.62
CA ILE A 603 0.28 -15.79 1.20
C ILE A 603 -1.04 -15.79 0.42
N PHE A 604 -0.97 -15.52 -0.89
CA PHE A 604 -2.11 -15.65 -1.79
C PHE A 604 -2.19 -17.10 -2.28
N ALA A 605 -3.02 -17.91 -1.62
CA ALA A 605 -3.22 -19.31 -1.98
C ALA A 605 -4.67 -19.74 -1.71
N SER A 606 -5.12 -20.79 -2.37
CA SER A 606 -6.49 -21.30 -2.26
C SER A 606 -6.69 -22.10 -0.97
N PHE A 607 -6.72 -21.44 0.18
CA PHE A 607 -6.89 -22.07 1.49
C PHE A 607 -8.26 -22.76 1.64
N ASN A 608 -9.32 -22.10 1.15
CA ASN A 608 -10.71 -22.60 1.21
C ASN A 608 -11.06 -23.49 0.01
N SER A 609 -10.07 -23.87 -0.78
CA SER A 609 -10.17 -24.63 -2.03
C SER A 609 -10.82 -23.89 -3.21
N GLN A 610 -10.53 -24.38 -4.38
CA GLN A 610 -11.11 -23.98 -5.66
C GLN A 610 -11.55 -25.24 -6.42
N ILE A 611 -12.76 -25.22 -6.96
CA ILE A 611 -13.30 -26.30 -7.80
C ILE A 611 -13.66 -25.72 -9.17
N ASN A 612 -13.05 -26.25 -10.21
CA ASN A 612 -13.25 -25.79 -11.58
C ASN A 612 -14.21 -26.72 -12.33
N PHE A 613 -15.37 -26.19 -12.67
CA PHE A 613 -16.44 -26.89 -13.40
C PHE A 613 -16.55 -26.51 -14.89
N VAL A 614 -15.64 -25.66 -15.37
CA VAL A 614 -15.66 -25.22 -16.78
C VAL A 614 -15.72 -26.40 -17.74
N ASP A 615 -16.50 -26.31 -18.78
CA ASP A 615 -16.56 -27.32 -19.82
C ASP A 615 -15.18 -27.51 -20.50
N ASN A 616 -14.81 -28.78 -20.69
CA ASN A 616 -13.51 -29.17 -21.21
C ASN A 616 -13.61 -30.48 -22.00
N SER A 617 -13.50 -30.39 -23.31
CA SER A 617 -13.60 -31.53 -24.22
C SER A 617 -12.54 -32.62 -23.96
N SER A 618 -11.42 -32.28 -23.29
CA SER A 618 -10.40 -33.24 -22.89
C SER A 618 -10.78 -34.04 -21.65
N ASN A 619 -11.80 -33.64 -20.89
CA ASN A 619 -12.33 -34.41 -19.78
C ASN A 619 -13.39 -35.41 -20.29
N PRO A 620 -13.14 -36.72 -20.25
CA PRO A 620 -14.06 -37.72 -20.77
C PRO A 620 -15.42 -37.75 -20.06
N PHE A 621 -15.52 -37.15 -18.86
CA PHE A 621 -16.75 -37.11 -18.06
C PHE A 621 -17.49 -35.77 -18.18
N ASP A 622 -16.96 -34.82 -18.95
CA ASP A 622 -17.55 -33.50 -19.12
C ASP A 622 -18.95 -33.58 -19.74
N THR A 623 -19.91 -32.90 -19.12
CA THR A 623 -21.29 -32.79 -19.64
C THR A 623 -21.43 -31.79 -20.79
N GLY A 624 -20.39 -31.02 -21.06
CA GLY A 624 -20.38 -29.94 -22.07
C GLY A 624 -20.92 -28.61 -21.54
N PHE A 625 -21.26 -28.48 -20.24
CA PHE A 625 -21.82 -27.28 -19.67
C PHE A 625 -21.45 -27.12 -18.19
N GLY A 626 -20.82 -26.02 -17.79
CA GLY A 626 -20.25 -25.85 -16.46
C GLY A 626 -21.24 -26.06 -15.29
N TYR A 627 -22.46 -25.52 -15.40
CA TYR A 627 -23.49 -25.74 -14.36
C TYR A 627 -23.97 -27.19 -14.29
N ALA A 628 -24.05 -27.86 -15.43
CA ALA A 628 -24.40 -29.28 -15.46
C ALA A 628 -23.26 -30.17 -14.92
N ASN A 629 -22.01 -29.77 -15.12
CA ASN A 629 -20.86 -30.40 -14.50
C ASN A 629 -20.98 -30.35 -12.96
N ALA A 630 -21.31 -29.20 -12.39
CA ALA A 630 -21.56 -29.10 -10.96
C ALA A 630 -22.76 -29.97 -10.52
N ALA A 631 -23.88 -29.91 -11.25
CA ALA A 631 -25.09 -30.66 -10.94
C ALA A 631 -24.86 -32.19 -10.94
N THR A 632 -23.87 -32.69 -11.71
CA THR A 632 -23.49 -34.13 -11.76
C THR A 632 -22.26 -34.47 -10.91
N GLY A 633 -21.61 -33.45 -10.29
CA GLY A 633 -20.39 -33.62 -9.49
C GLY A 633 -19.11 -33.81 -10.33
N VAL A 634 -19.16 -33.50 -11.61
CA VAL A 634 -18.00 -33.55 -12.51
C VAL A 634 -17.23 -32.24 -12.42
N PHE A 635 -15.92 -32.30 -12.28
CA PHE A 635 -15.04 -31.13 -12.28
C PHE A 635 -13.74 -31.40 -13.04
N ASN A 636 -13.08 -30.34 -13.51
CA ASN A 636 -11.82 -30.43 -14.23
C ASN A 636 -10.61 -30.45 -13.31
N SER A 637 -10.64 -29.61 -12.29
CA SER A 637 -9.55 -29.51 -11.32
C SER A 637 -10.04 -29.09 -9.96
N TYR A 638 -9.32 -29.56 -8.96
CA TYR A 638 -9.44 -29.13 -7.57
C TYR A 638 -8.08 -28.59 -7.11
N SER A 639 -8.07 -27.44 -6.46
CA SER A 639 -6.89 -26.83 -5.89
C SER A 639 -7.15 -26.46 -4.43
N GLN A 640 -6.24 -26.84 -3.54
CA GLN A 640 -6.24 -26.37 -2.16
C GLN A 640 -4.80 -26.25 -1.66
N ALA A 641 -4.48 -25.17 -0.95
CA ALA A 641 -3.23 -25.06 -0.24
C ALA A 641 -3.20 -26.06 0.91
N SER A 642 -2.05 -26.72 1.11
CA SER A 642 -1.90 -27.71 2.18
C SER A 642 -1.76 -27.09 3.57
N LYS A 643 -1.56 -25.77 3.66
CA LYS A 643 -1.39 -25.06 4.92
C LYS A 643 -1.70 -23.58 4.74
N TYR A 644 -2.32 -22.95 5.73
CA TYR A 644 -2.34 -21.49 5.85
C TYR A 644 -0.95 -21.02 6.28
N ALA A 645 -0.28 -20.27 5.42
CA ALA A 645 1.02 -19.73 5.73
C ALA A 645 0.93 -18.23 6.02
N LEU A 646 1.48 -17.86 7.17
CA LEU A 646 1.61 -16.47 7.63
C LEU A 646 3.09 -16.21 8.00
N PRO A 647 3.98 -16.11 7.01
CA PRO A 647 5.38 -15.80 7.27
C PRO A 647 5.53 -14.42 7.91
N GLU A 648 6.48 -14.30 8.82
CA GLU A 648 6.84 -13.07 9.51
C GLU A 648 8.14 -12.53 8.96
N TRP A 649 8.03 -11.69 7.97
CA TRP A 649 9.19 -11.10 7.31
C TRP A 649 9.84 -10.02 8.15
N ARG A 650 11.17 -10.06 8.22
CA ARG A 650 11.99 -9.03 8.87
C ARG A 650 13.18 -8.66 8.00
N TYR A 651 13.59 -7.41 8.11
CA TYR A 651 14.88 -6.94 7.60
C TYR A 651 15.36 -5.74 8.42
N LYS A 652 16.65 -5.41 8.25
CA LYS A 652 17.25 -4.23 8.87
C LYS A 652 18.08 -3.50 7.81
N ASN A 653 17.98 -2.20 7.81
CA ASN A 653 18.77 -1.32 6.97
C ASN A 653 19.65 -0.45 7.85
N PHE A 654 20.91 -0.35 7.46
CA PHE A 654 21.91 0.53 8.05
C PHE A 654 22.45 1.41 6.93
N GLU A 655 22.36 2.69 7.06
CA GLU A 655 22.77 3.62 6.05
C GLU A 655 23.56 4.76 6.71
N TRP A 656 24.61 5.24 6.05
CA TRP A 656 25.36 6.41 6.50
C TRP A 656 25.79 7.22 5.31
N TYR A 657 25.88 8.52 5.49
CA TYR A 657 26.25 9.43 4.44
C TYR A 657 27.16 10.56 4.97
N ALA A 658 27.91 11.14 4.06
CA ALA A 658 28.60 12.41 4.23
C ALA A 658 28.41 13.22 2.96
N GLN A 659 28.16 14.52 3.13
CA GLN A 659 27.97 15.47 2.03
C GLN A 659 28.52 16.83 2.41
N ASP A 660 28.84 17.64 1.41
CA ASP A 660 29.30 18.99 1.59
C ASP A 660 28.68 19.91 0.53
N ASN A 661 28.33 21.12 0.96
CA ASN A 661 27.95 22.22 0.10
C ASN A 661 29.07 23.26 0.19
N TRP A 662 29.89 23.31 -0.84
CA TRP A 662 31.05 24.19 -0.91
C TRP A 662 30.79 25.38 -1.81
N LYS A 663 30.99 26.61 -1.28
CA LYS A 663 30.85 27.86 -2.00
C LYS A 663 32.25 28.56 -2.11
N PRO A 664 33.10 28.14 -3.07
CA PRO A 664 34.43 28.70 -3.22
C PRO A 664 34.38 30.20 -3.49
N ASN A 665 33.33 30.69 -4.13
CA ASN A 665 33.11 32.13 -4.40
C ASN A 665 31.59 32.39 -4.51
N GLY A 666 31.22 33.66 -4.71
CA GLY A 666 29.81 34.09 -4.79
C GLY A 666 29.04 33.60 -6.04
N ARG A 667 29.71 32.95 -7.00
CA ARG A 667 29.11 32.52 -8.28
C ARG A 667 29.05 31.01 -8.44
N VAL A 668 29.79 30.25 -7.64
CA VAL A 668 29.92 28.81 -7.76
C VAL A 668 29.50 28.15 -6.46
N THR A 669 28.59 27.18 -6.55
CA THR A 669 28.20 26.28 -5.46
C THR A 669 28.40 24.85 -5.95
N LEU A 670 29.10 24.01 -5.15
CA LEU A 670 29.34 22.61 -5.44
C LEU A 670 28.68 21.78 -4.34
N ASP A 671 27.75 20.93 -4.74
CA ASP A 671 27.12 19.93 -3.88
C ASP A 671 27.71 18.56 -4.23
N TYR A 672 28.34 17.89 -3.26
CA TYR A 672 28.86 16.54 -3.42
C TYR A 672 28.70 15.73 -2.14
N GLY A 673 28.59 14.42 -2.29
CA GLY A 673 28.41 13.53 -1.15
C GLY A 673 28.32 12.08 -1.55
N VAL A 674 28.37 11.22 -0.57
CA VAL A 674 28.28 9.77 -0.73
C VAL A 674 27.38 9.18 0.35
N ARG A 675 26.57 8.19 -0.05
CA ARG A 675 25.73 7.38 0.87
C ARG A 675 26.06 5.92 0.72
N PHE A 676 26.23 5.27 1.84
CA PHE A 676 26.48 3.84 1.93
C PHE A 676 25.26 3.12 2.48
N TYR A 677 24.98 1.93 1.97
CA TYR A 677 23.88 1.09 2.36
C TYR A 677 24.37 -0.29 2.79
N ARG A 678 23.90 -0.76 3.93
CA ARG A 678 23.96 -2.17 4.30
C ARG A 678 22.54 -2.66 4.51
N LEU A 679 21.97 -3.25 3.47
CA LEU A 679 20.64 -3.82 3.47
C LEU A 679 20.76 -5.29 3.81
N THR A 680 20.10 -5.74 4.88
CA THR A 680 20.03 -7.18 5.14
C THR A 680 18.98 -7.81 4.25
N PRO A 681 19.20 -9.02 3.71
CA PRO A 681 18.14 -9.77 3.06
C PRO A 681 16.93 -9.92 3.98
N GLN A 682 15.75 -10.00 3.39
CA GLN A 682 14.53 -10.35 4.13
C GLN A 682 14.63 -11.79 4.63
N TRP A 683 14.20 -12.03 5.85
CA TRP A 683 14.12 -13.38 6.42
C TRP A 683 12.77 -13.58 7.11
N ASP A 684 12.26 -14.80 7.02
CA ASP A 684 11.05 -15.22 7.72
C ASP A 684 11.39 -15.79 9.09
N THR A 685 10.90 -15.21 10.17
CA THR A 685 11.18 -15.67 11.55
C THR A 685 10.44 -16.96 11.90
N THR A 686 9.38 -17.31 11.16
CA THR A 686 8.58 -18.52 11.34
C THR A 686 9.03 -19.69 10.48
N LEU A 687 10.06 -19.47 9.65
CA LEU A 687 10.66 -20.49 8.76
C LEU A 687 9.65 -21.14 7.79
N GLN A 688 8.64 -20.39 7.36
CA GLN A 688 7.66 -20.88 6.38
C GLN A 688 8.07 -20.59 4.94
N ALA A 689 9.06 -19.71 4.73
CA ALA A 689 9.60 -19.39 3.43
C ALA A 689 10.57 -20.47 2.93
N SER A 690 10.57 -20.70 1.62
CA SER A 690 11.52 -21.56 0.93
C SER A 690 12.10 -20.87 -0.29
N ASN A 691 13.28 -21.30 -0.72
CA ASN A 691 13.92 -20.85 -1.94
C ASN A 691 13.98 -21.98 -2.97
N PHE A 692 13.78 -21.65 -4.23
CA PHE A 692 14.08 -22.56 -5.33
C PHE A 692 15.51 -22.33 -5.81
N LEU A 693 16.29 -23.42 -5.85
CA LEU A 693 17.67 -23.41 -6.34
C LEU A 693 17.73 -24.18 -7.66
N PRO A 694 17.86 -23.50 -8.81
CA PRO A 694 17.83 -24.15 -10.13
C PRO A 694 18.90 -25.22 -10.31
N ASP A 695 20.09 -25.01 -9.72
CA ASP A 695 21.20 -25.94 -9.74
C ASP A 695 20.97 -27.23 -8.93
N LYS A 696 19.92 -27.28 -8.14
CA LYS A 696 19.48 -28.42 -7.34
C LYS A 696 18.20 -29.07 -7.88
N PHE A 697 17.65 -28.53 -8.96
CA PHE A 697 16.49 -29.12 -9.60
C PHE A 697 16.90 -30.30 -10.47
N ASP A 698 16.29 -31.47 -10.22
CA ASP A 698 16.45 -32.65 -11.04
C ASP A 698 15.24 -32.82 -11.98
N PRO A 699 15.39 -32.68 -13.30
CA PRO A 699 14.30 -32.83 -14.25
C PRO A 699 13.65 -34.23 -14.21
N ASN A 700 14.42 -35.27 -13.84
CA ASN A 700 13.91 -36.65 -13.76
C ASN A 700 13.00 -36.86 -12.53
N ALA A 701 13.25 -36.11 -11.46
CA ALA A 701 12.43 -36.11 -10.26
C ALA A 701 11.36 -35.01 -10.24
N ALA A 702 11.10 -34.35 -11.39
CA ALA A 702 10.06 -33.34 -11.49
C ALA A 702 8.68 -33.89 -11.06
N ALA A 703 7.90 -33.07 -10.33
CA ALA A 703 6.61 -33.48 -9.80
C ALA A 703 5.63 -33.85 -10.95
N LYS A 704 5.17 -35.07 -10.95
CA LYS A 704 4.15 -35.60 -11.87
C LYS A 704 3.02 -36.18 -11.07
N LEU A 705 1.78 -35.98 -11.52
CA LEU A 705 0.57 -36.50 -10.87
C LEU A 705 -0.08 -37.54 -11.76
N PHE A 706 -0.57 -38.62 -11.16
CA PHE A 706 -1.39 -39.57 -11.89
C PHE A 706 -2.61 -38.88 -12.51
N THR A 707 -2.74 -39.02 -13.83
CA THR A 707 -3.80 -38.43 -14.64
C THR A 707 -4.96 -39.43 -14.82
N PRO A 708 -6.22 -39.05 -14.76
CA PRO A 708 -7.33 -39.94 -14.98
C PRO A 708 -7.36 -40.48 -16.41
N VAL A 709 -7.54 -41.80 -16.55
CA VAL A 709 -7.69 -42.51 -17.81
C VAL A 709 -8.78 -43.55 -17.69
N CYS A 710 -9.30 -44.03 -18.84
CA CYS A 710 -10.21 -45.15 -18.94
C CYS A 710 -9.47 -46.42 -19.35
N VAL A 711 -9.74 -47.52 -18.69
CA VAL A 711 -9.26 -48.84 -19.08
C VAL A 711 -10.46 -49.70 -19.48
N GLY A 712 -10.39 -50.36 -20.61
CA GLY A 712 -11.40 -51.35 -21.08
C GLY A 712 -12.62 -50.77 -21.79
N GLY A 713 -12.56 -49.51 -22.24
CA GLY A 713 -13.62 -48.91 -23.05
C GLY A 713 -13.68 -47.38 -22.99
N ALA A 714 -14.70 -46.79 -23.61
CA ALA A 714 -14.97 -45.37 -23.52
C ALA A 714 -15.67 -45.04 -22.21
N PRO A 715 -15.61 -43.79 -21.73
CA PRO A 715 -16.39 -43.33 -20.56
C PRO A 715 -17.88 -43.72 -20.75
N GLY A 716 -18.43 -44.43 -19.79
CA GLY A 716 -19.82 -44.91 -19.79
C GLY A 716 -20.07 -46.24 -20.55
N ALA A 717 -19.10 -46.75 -21.26
CA ALA A 717 -19.20 -48.06 -21.96
C ALA A 717 -18.06 -48.99 -21.51
N GLY A 718 -18.16 -49.53 -20.31
CA GLY A 718 -17.17 -50.46 -19.76
C GLY A 718 -15.86 -49.81 -19.25
N CYS A 719 -15.80 -48.48 -19.12
CA CYS A 719 -14.64 -47.79 -18.61
C CYS A 719 -14.41 -48.04 -17.12
N VAL A 720 -13.27 -48.62 -16.79
CA VAL A 720 -12.74 -48.60 -15.42
C VAL A 720 -11.84 -47.38 -15.26
N ARG A 721 -12.26 -46.44 -14.42
CA ARG A 721 -11.49 -45.21 -14.14
C ARG A 721 -10.23 -45.54 -13.34
N ARG A 722 -9.07 -45.14 -13.86
CA ARG A 722 -7.77 -45.44 -13.27
C ARG A 722 -6.85 -44.23 -13.40
N GLY A 723 -5.79 -44.16 -12.59
CA GLY A 723 -4.73 -43.15 -12.71
C GLY A 723 -3.58 -43.68 -13.58
N MET A 724 -3.05 -42.88 -14.47
CA MET A 724 -1.89 -43.24 -15.30
C MET A 724 -0.79 -42.15 -15.17
N ASP A 725 0.46 -42.57 -15.21
CA ASP A 725 1.59 -41.65 -15.26
C ASP A 725 1.53 -40.81 -16.55
N PRO A 726 1.52 -39.46 -16.43
CA PRO A 726 1.44 -38.59 -17.58
C PRO A 726 2.60 -38.78 -18.57
N THR A 727 3.73 -39.33 -18.14
CA THR A 727 4.86 -39.66 -19.03
C THR A 727 4.49 -40.76 -20.01
N LEU A 728 3.76 -41.80 -19.54
CA LEU A 728 3.29 -42.87 -20.40
C LEU A 728 2.22 -42.38 -21.38
N ILE A 729 1.35 -41.46 -20.92
CA ILE A 729 0.35 -40.83 -21.78
C ILE A 729 1.02 -40.04 -22.91
N ALA A 730 2.04 -39.24 -22.55
CA ALA A 730 2.81 -38.44 -23.53
C ALA A 730 3.58 -39.32 -24.54
N GLN A 731 3.93 -40.55 -24.17
CA GLN A 731 4.55 -41.55 -25.04
C GLN A 731 3.55 -42.30 -25.93
N GLY A 732 2.24 -41.96 -25.80
CA GLY A 732 1.19 -42.63 -26.57
C GLY A 732 0.87 -44.07 -26.09
N VAL A 733 1.27 -44.45 -24.87
CA VAL A 733 1.00 -45.76 -24.31
C VAL A 733 -0.49 -45.87 -23.94
N SER A 734 -1.15 -46.90 -24.42
CA SER A 734 -2.55 -47.17 -24.09
C SER A 734 -2.73 -47.60 -22.65
N ALA A 735 -3.80 -47.10 -21.97
CA ALA A 735 -4.10 -47.41 -20.61
C ALA A 735 -4.59 -48.86 -20.46
N THR A 736 -3.97 -49.65 -19.58
CA THR A 736 -4.31 -51.01 -19.22
C THR A 736 -4.32 -51.17 -17.71
N LEU A 737 -4.89 -52.28 -17.20
CA LEU A 737 -4.82 -52.55 -15.76
C LEU A 737 -3.37 -52.69 -15.24
N GLY A 738 -2.46 -53.14 -16.09
CA GLY A 738 -1.05 -53.37 -15.74
C GLY A 738 -0.18 -52.12 -15.66
N ASN A 739 -0.54 -51.03 -16.37
CA ASN A 739 0.23 -49.76 -16.41
C ASN A 739 -0.51 -48.59 -15.76
N THR A 740 -1.59 -48.84 -15.06
CA THR A 740 -2.42 -47.86 -14.35
C THR A 740 -2.54 -48.20 -12.89
N VAL A 741 -2.86 -47.20 -12.06
CA VAL A 741 -3.15 -47.36 -10.62
C VAL A 741 -4.63 -47.18 -10.34
N GLU A 742 -5.07 -47.58 -9.18
CA GLU A 742 -6.46 -47.41 -8.73
C GLU A 742 -6.87 -45.94 -8.75
N GLU A 743 -8.16 -45.68 -8.91
CA GLU A 743 -8.76 -44.34 -8.96
C GLU A 743 -8.34 -43.44 -7.79
N ARG A 744 -8.21 -43.99 -6.59
CA ARG A 744 -7.80 -43.25 -5.37
C ARG A 744 -6.41 -42.61 -5.46
N PHE A 745 -5.59 -42.99 -6.44
CA PHE A 745 -4.25 -42.43 -6.69
C PHE A 745 -4.28 -41.28 -7.71
N ILE A 746 -5.39 -41.00 -8.39
CA ILE A 746 -5.53 -39.88 -9.30
C ILE A 746 -5.20 -38.57 -8.57
N GLY A 747 -4.34 -37.75 -9.13
CA GLY A 747 -3.89 -36.49 -8.53
C GLY A 747 -2.83 -36.65 -7.44
N ARG A 748 -2.37 -37.89 -7.15
CA ARG A 748 -1.21 -38.12 -6.29
C ARG A 748 0.06 -38.17 -7.11
N LEU A 749 1.20 -37.93 -6.45
CA LEU A 749 2.51 -37.97 -7.10
C LEU A 749 2.81 -39.38 -7.63
N THR A 750 3.37 -39.45 -8.85
CA THR A 750 3.90 -40.69 -9.41
C THR A 750 5.19 -41.11 -8.66
N PRO A 751 5.49 -42.43 -8.59
CA PRO A 751 6.77 -42.91 -8.03
C PRO A 751 7.96 -42.21 -8.65
N GLY A 752 8.97 -41.83 -7.85
CA GLY A 752 10.14 -41.08 -8.30
C GLY A 752 9.94 -39.56 -8.39
N SER A 753 8.69 -39.06 -8.33
CA SER A 753 8.42 -37.63 -8.33
C SER A 753 8.67 -37.00 -6.94
N ASN A 754 9.21 -35.79 -6.94
CA ASN A 754 9.46 -35.02 -5.73
C ASN A 754 8.83 -33.62 -5.84
N ARG A 755 7.79 -33.32 -5.02
CA ARG A 755 7.14 -32.01 -4.99
C ARG A 755 8.04 -30.89 -4.44
N PHE A 756 9.11 -31.23 -3.74
CA PHE A 756 10.08 -30.30 -3.19
C PHE A 756 11.37 -30.21 -4.00
N ASN A 757 11.39 -30.81 -5.21
CA ASN A 757 12.53 -30.86 -6.10
C ASN A 757 13.09 -29.44 -6.38
N GLY A 758 14.36 -29.20 -6.08
CA GLY A 758 14.99 -27.89 -6.18
C GLY A 758 14.56 -26.88 -5.10
N THR A 759 13.66 -27.26 -4.17
CA THR A 759 13.15 -26.36 -3.13
C THR A 759 13.90 -26.60 -1.80
N PHE A 760 14.36 -25.53 -1.17
CA PHE A 760 15.10 -25.57 0.09
C PHE A 760 14.46 -24.63 1.11
N GLN A 761 14.22 -25.16 2.30
CA GLN A 761 13.68 -24.42 3.44
C GLN A 761 14.74 -24.33 4.55
N ALA A 762 14.74 -23.23 5.32
CA ALA A 762 15.63 -23.10 6.45
C ALA A 762 15.28 -24.11 7.55
N ALA A 763 16.31 -24.72 8.15
CA ALA A 763 16.14 -25.54 9.35
C ALA A 763 15.98 -24.64 10.59
N PRO A 764 15.26 -25.10 11.65
CA PRO A 764 15.16 -24.38 12.90
C PRO A 764 16.55 -24.01 13.46
N GLY A 765 16.69 -22.76 13.91
CA GLY A 765 17.96 -22.24 14.47
C GLY A 765 19.00 -21.78 13.43
N ARG A 766 18.77 -21.94 12.14
CA ARG A 766 19.64 -21.41 11.08
C ARG A 766 18.94 -20.29 10.34
N LYS A 767 19.56 -19.10 10.32
CA LYS A 767 19.10 -18.00 9.46
C LYS A 767 19.41 -18.37 8.00
N CYS A 768 18.39 -18.23 7.12
CA CYS A 768 18.63 -18.24 5.67
C CYS A 768 19.39 -16.97 5.25
N LEU A 769 20.65 -16.89 5.57
CA LEU A 769 21.56 -15.97 4.89
C LEU A 769 22.25 -16.79 3.80
N PRO A 770 22.20 -16.40 2.54
CA PRO A 770 23.11 -16.97 1.55
C PRO A 770 24.53 -16.54 1.95
N ASP A 771 25.26 -17.43 2.56
CA ASP A 771 26.71 -17.33 2.57
C ASP A 771 27.15 -17.62 1.12
N LEU A 772 27.36 -16.57 0.38
CA LEU A 772 27.84 -16.63 -1.01
C LEU A 772 29.28 -17.20 -1.12
N ALA A 773 29.89 -17.61 -0.01
CA ALA A 773 31.29 -17.98 0.06
C ALA A 773 31.62 -19.41 0.52
N ALA A 774 30.64 -20.28 0.80
CA ALA A 774 30.99 -21.66 1.23
C ALA A 774 30.10 -22.73 0.58
N PRO A 775 30.64 -23.80 -0.02
CA PRO A 775 29.88 -24.96 -0.45
C PRO A 775 29.33 -25.68 0.78
N ARG A 776 28.01 -25.61 1.00
CA ARG A 776 27.36 -26.29 2.12
C ARG A 776 27.03 -27.73 1.76
N ARG A 777 27.46 -28.65 2.61
CA ARG A 777 27.04 -30.05 2.58
C ARG A 777 25.50 -30.12 2.70
N GLY A 778 24.89 -30.87 1.80
CA GLY A 778 23.43 -31.06 1.76
C GLY A 778 22.88 -31.58 3.08
N VAL A 779 21.78 -30.97 3.52
CA VAL A 779 20.92 -31.52 4.58
C VAL A 779 20.00 -32.53 3.90
N ARG A 780 20.08 -33.81 4.30
CA ARG A 780 19.15 -34.85 3.86
C ARG A 780 17.73 -34.51 4.36
N PRO A 781 16.71 -34.77 3.59
CA PRO A 781 15.32 -34.67 4.04
C PRO A 781 14.94 -35.99 4.75
N ASP A 782 15.29 -36.10 6.02
CA ASP A 782 14.78 -37.16 6.89
C ASP A 782 13.83 -36.55 7.91
N GLY A 783 12.53 -36.87 7.77
CA GLY A 783 11.45 -36.51 8.66
C GLY A 783 10.19 -36.06 7.94
#